data_86f17475c14e566284162c6ef2fadb85
#
_entry.id   86f17475c14e566284162c6ef2fadb85
#
_cell.length_a   1.000
_cell.length_b   1.000
_cell.length_c   1.000
_cell.angle_alpha   90.00
_cell.angle_beta   90.00
_cell.angle_gamma   90.00
#
_symmetry.space_group_name_H-M   'P 1'
#
loop_
_entity.id
_entity.type
_entity.pdbx_description
1 polymer ?
#
loop_
_entity_poly.entity_id
_entity_poly.type
_entity_poly.pdbx_seq_one_letter_code
_entity_poly.pdbx_strand_id
1 'polypeptide(L)'
;MKKKVLAGFGIVMLLAFGLLLWRLDLPHWKKLDLSKIEQMSSATTVYDGNDVAVGALHGSEHRIWVALSSVPEHVQQAFIAAEDLRFYRHHGVDFHRLMGALWQDIRTLSYAQGGSTITQQLIKLTHLSQVKTLSRKAQEIVLALQLEKVMDKRQILEAYLNAVYFGHGAYGIEAASNAYFDKPSSRLTLAEGALLAGIIKAPSSYAPHLNPEKATARRNSILEIMEKNGMITAKQRRDAQAEAVHLAEDNGRDTEFAWYMDAVLEEATAILNLSADELMTGRYEIHTALNQMLQAEAEKLFEDSSRFPADGASGAAVQAALTALDTETGALEVVVGGRRYDVLRGLNRAMGIRRQPGSAIKPVSTYAAAIDAYGYLPSSIIDDTPRTFAGGYVPGNAGGASYGPVTLREALSRSLNVATVDLADTIGVPAVRTYANRFGLSLDAADANLSLALGALTYGVSPAQLGAAYCALANGGMRVTPHTIRWIGDGDGRVLYRANESKDRALSPEAAYMVTDMLKTAATRGSAKALAACGMPVAGKTGTVAEGSDGNRDIWTVAYTPETAVCVWMGFDDPGTGDRLPASEGGSGYPARLCAAFLRNVSGHLGGRDFKRPAGVRTALVDSVALSDDRIPLLSTERTPPEYTRLEVFRADAMPDQFSTHWTSPATPQDFRLLTGPGETPVLAFTPQDSNVQYVLTRSVDGESAEVAVLQGEAGREIRYADDDCDLSQLASYALLPRNGLLFARGELLAGSVTQNVAYVPGGLLNTIMGVGEAEAPPTPAEVQEADRQSLFD
;
A
#
# COMPACT_ATOMS: atom_id res chain seq x y z
N MET A 1 -15.72 71.12 24.10
CA MET A 1 -15.03 70.03 23.38
C MET A 1 -14.51 68.89 24.29
N LYS A 2 -13.74 69.15 25.35
CA LYS A 2 -13.17 68.13 26.22
C LYS A 2 -14.20 67.13 26.86
N LYS A 3 -15.39 67.58 27.28
CA LYS A 3 -16.43 66.68 27.84
C LYS A 3 -17.05 65.74 26.80
N LYS A 4 -17.19 66.15 25.52
CA LYS A 4 -17.72 65.30 24.44
C LYS A 4 -16.68 64.25 23.99
N VAL A 5 -15.40 64.57 24.02
CA VAL A 5 -14.28 63.64 23.73
C VAL A 5 -14.17 62.59 24.83
N LEU A 6 -14.31 62.99 26.12
CA LEU A 6 -14.28 62.03 27.27
C LEU A 6 -15.50 61.09 27.24
N ALA A 7 -16.70 61.62 26.89
CA ALA A 7 -17.88 60.75 26.72
C ALA A 7 -17.76 59.80 25.56
N GLY A 8 -17.20 60.19 24.40
CA GLY A 8 -16.93 59.33 23.27
C GLY A 8 -15.90 58.22 23.59
N PHE A 9 -14.84 58.58 24.33
CA PHE A 9 -13.85 57.60 24.79
C PHE A 9 -14.47 56.57 25.78
N GLY A 10 -15.33 57.03 26.70
CA GLY A 10 -16.10 56.17 27.61
C GLY A 10 -17.03 55.19 26.86
N ILE A 11 -17.72 55.63 25.81
CA ILE A 11 -18.58 54.77 25.01
C ILE A 11 -17.75 53.72 24.23
N VAL A 12 -16.61 54.13 23.65
CA VAL A 12 -15.70 53.21 22.94
C VAL A 12 -15.14 52.13 23.90
N MET A 13 -14.76 52.56 25.11
CA MET A 13 -14.30 51.62 26.16
C MET A 13 -15.39 50.66 26.61
N LEU A 14 -16.63 51.12 26.75
CA LEU A 14 -17.78 50.26 27.10
C LEU A 14 -18.13 49.29 25.98
N LEU A 15 -18.09 49.73 24.71
CA LEU A 15 -18.27 48.85 23.56
C LEU A 15 -17.12 47.83 23.44
N ALA A 16 -15.88 48.22 23.63
CA ALA A 16 -14.75 47.34 23.65
C ALA A 16 -14.83 46.32 24.79
N PHE A 17 -15.30 46.76 25.97
CA PHE A 17 -15.55 45.88 27.10
C PHE A 17 -16.72 44.92 26.87
N GLY A 18 -17.82 45.41 26.27
CA GLY A 18 -18.95 44.55 25.85
C GLY A 18 -18.56 43.50 24.80
N LEU A 19 -17.72 43.90 23.82
CA LEU A 19 -17.18 42.99 22.81
C LEU A 19 -16.24 41.95 23.43
N LEU A 20 -15.44 42.38 24.42
CA LEU A 20 -14.56 41.49 25.20
C LEU A 20 -15.40 40.49 25.99
N LEU A 21 -16.44 40.93 26.71
CA LEU A 21 -17.36 40.05 27.45
C LEU A 21 -18.10 39.05 26.52
N TRP A 22 -18.50 39.50 25.35
CA TRP A 22 -19.12 38.61 24.35
C TRP A 22 -18.16 37.55 23.83
N ARG A 23 -16.90 37.94 23.61
CA ARG A 23 -15.83 36.99 23.20
C ARG A 23 -15.41 36.04 24.32
N LEU A 24 -15.67 36.34 25.57
CA LEU A 24 -15.31 35.50 26.71
C LEU A 24 -16.25 34.32 26.96
N ASP A 25 -17.41 34.27 26.34
CA ASP A 25 -18.39 33.17 26.42
C ASP A 25 -18.65 32.69 27.87
N LEU A 26 -18.87 33.65 28.77
CA LEU A 26 -19.02 33.47 30.22
C LEU A 26 -19.98 32.35 30.66
N PRO A 27 -21.13 32.13 29.99
CA PRO A 27 -22.07 31.08 30.38
C PRO A 27 -21.52 29.66 30.27
N HIS A 28 -20.51 29.45 29.44
CA HIS A 28 -19.88 28.14 29.21
C HIS A 28 -18.59 27.97 30.02
N TRP A 29 -18.27 28.87 30.94
CA TRP A 29 -17.08 28.74 31.74
C TRP A 29 -17.16 27.55 32.71
N LYS A 30 -16.07 26.77 32.76
CA LYS A 30 -15.92 25.67 33.70
C LYS A 30 -15.84 26.16 35.11
N LYS A 31 -16.42 25.41 36.05
CA LYS A 31 -16.35 25.67 37.50
C LYS A 31 -15.10 24.99 38.06
N LEU A 32 -14.55 25.54 39.16
CA LEU A 32 -13.53 24.87 39.93
C LEU A 32 -14.09 23.57 40.53
N ASP A 33 -13.43 22.45 40.22
CA ASP A 33 -13.80 21.12 40.70
C ASP A 33 -12.54 20.46 41.26
N LEU A 34 -12.45 20.39 42.59
CA LEU A 34 -11.29 19.83 43.26
C LEU A 34 -11.09 18.34 42.99
N SER A 35 -12.17 17.62 42.70
CA SER A 35 -12.08 16.19 42.34
C SER A 35 -11.23 15.95 41.09
N LYS A 36 -11.17 16.90 40.17
CA LYS A 36 -10.32 16.85 38.99
C LYS A 36 -8.81 16.98 39.31
N ILE A 37 -8.46 17.56 40.45
CA ILE A 37 -7.10 17.62 40.93
C ILE A 37 -6.77 16.31 41.68
N GLU A 38 -7.71 15.78 42.44
CA GLU A 38 -7.54 14.51 43.21
C GLU A 38 -7.53 13.30 42.24
N GLN A 39 -8.34 13.34 41.20
CA GLN A 39 -8.45 12.31 40.17
C GLN A 39 -7.52 12.56 38.95
N MET A 40 -6.36 13.16 39.12
CA MET A 40 -5.44 13.50 38.04
C MET A 40 -4.93 12.27 37.25
N SER A 41 -5.83 11.49 36.67
CA SER A 41 -5.54 10.33 35.84
C SER A 41 -5.92 10.59 34.37
N SER A 42 -5.49 11.67 33.76
CA SER A 42 -5.93 11.90 32.39
C SER A 42 -4.89 12.48 31.47
N ALA A 43 -4.00 11.59 31.05
CA ALA A 43 -3.29 11.70 29.79
C ALA A 43 -4.30 11.49 28.62
N THR A 44 -3.92 11.94 27.44
CA THR A 44 -4.64 11.56 26.22
C THR A 44 -4.64 10.05 26.06
N THR A 45 -5.81 9.46 26.02
CA THR A 45 -6.00 8.00 25.93
C THR A 45 -6.29 7.60 24.49
N VAL A 46 -5.64 6.54 24.05
CA VAL A 46 -5.86 5.95 22.74
C VAL A 46 -6.69 4.67 22.90
N TYR A 47 -7.71 4.54 22.07
CA TYR A 47 -8.59 3.39 21.98
C TYR A 47 -8.38 2.68 20.63
N ASP A 48 -8.49 1.36 20.63
CA ASP A 48 -8.42 0.55 19.43
C ASP A 48 -9.69 0.61 18.56
N GLY A 49 -9.74 -0.21 17.52
CA GLY A 49 -10.88 -0.33 16.62
C GLY A 49 -12.18 -0.79 17.28
N ASN A 50 -12.09 -1.45 18.46
CA ASN A 50 -13.21 -1.95 19.26
C ASN A 50 -13.53 -1.05 20.46
N ASP A 51 -12.95 0.16 20.52
CA ASP A 51 -13.08 1.11 21.63
C ASP A 51 -12.52 0.57 22.97
N VAL A 52 -11.56 -0.37 22.91
CA VAL A 52 -10.79 -0.83 24.06
C VAL A 52 -9.60 0.09 24.24
N ALA A 53 -9.36 0.59 25.46
CA ALA A 53 -8.21 1.44 25.74
C ALA A 53 -6.91 0.65 25.56
N VAL A 54 -6.04 1.14 24.67
CA VAL A 54 -4.72 0.55 24.41
C VAL A 54 -3.68 1.11 25.38
N GLY A 55 -3.83 2.37 25.75
CA GLY A 55 -2.93 3.06 26.66
C GLY A 55 -2.95 4.56 26.46
N ALA A 56 -2.08 5.26 27.17
CA ALA A 56 -1.82 6.67 26.91
C ALA A 56 -0.89 6.80 25.68
N LEU A 57 -1.02 7.91 24.96
CA LEU A 57 -0.10 8.28 23.87
C LEU A 57 1.33 8.42 24.43
N HIS A 58 2.14 7.38 24.35
CA HIS A 58 3.46 7.17 24.94
C HIS A 58 3.47 6.65 26.40
N GLY A 59 3.43 5.34 26.51
CA GLY A 59 3.89 4.59 27.68
C GLY A 59 2.86 4.40 28.80
N SER A 60 2.97 3.25 29.41
CA SER A 60 2.21 2.89 30.60
C SER A 60 2.29 3.98 31.66
N GLU A 61 1.12 4.48 32.10
CA GLU A 61 1.03 5.44 33.20
C GLU A 61 1.61 4.84 34.47
N HIS A 62 2.83 5.24 34.82
CA HIS A 62 3.28 5.13 36.17
C HIS A 62 3.17 6.51 36.83
N ARG A 63 1.94 6.94 37.17
CA ARG A 63 1.77 8.00 38.15
C ARG A 63 1.93 7.45 39.55
N ILE A 64 3.01 7.80 40.17
CA ILE A 64 3.21 7.51 41.58
C ILE A 64 3.08 8.87 42.30
N TRP A 65 1.95 9.08 43.00
CA TRP A 65 1.77 10.28 43.79
C TRP A 65 2.73 10.30 44.97
N VAL A 66 3.49 11.35 45.11
CA VAL A 66 4.39 11.55 46.25
C VAL A 66 4.02 12.83 47.03
N ALA A 67 4.08 12.77 48.35
CA ALA A 67 3.91 13.94 49.17
C ALA A 67 5.04 14.94 48.93
N LEU A 68 4.75 16.22 48.93
CA LEU A 68 5.77 17.28 48.76
C LEU A 68 6.93 17.16 49.76
N SER A 69 6.66 16.68 50.97
CA SER A 69 7.67 16.42 52.01
C SER A 69 8.70 15.35 51.63
N SER A 70 8.37 14.45 50.66
CA SER A 70 9.30 13.44 50.15
C SER A 70 10.21 13.98 49.03
N VAL A 71 9.87 15.13 48.44
CA VAL A 71 10.66 15.77 47.39
C VAL A 71 11.69 16.69 48.03
N PRO A 72 12.99 16.54 47.78
CA PRO A 72 14.02 17.41 48.40
C PRO A 72 13.77 18.90 48.15
N GLU A 73 14.04 19.74 49.16
CA GLU A 73 13.75 21.19 49.07
C GLU A 73 14.46 21.86 47.90
N HIS A 74 15.71 21.48 47.60
CA HIS A 74 16.47 22.01 46.48
C HIS A 74 15.83 21.69 45.14
N VAL A 75 15.13 20.55 45.04
CA VAL A 75 14.36 20.15 43.82
C VAL A 75 13.11 21.03 43.72
N GLN A 76 12.32 21.18 44.80
CA GLN A 76 11.16 22.08 44.81
C GLN A 76 11.55 23.50 44.38
N GLN A 77 12.68 24.00 44.89
CA GLN A 77 13.23 25.32 44.54
C GLN A 77 13.63 25.42 43.07
N ALA A 78 14.14 24.34 42.45
CA ALA A 78 14.47 24.31 41.02
C ALA A 78 13.23 24.54 40.14
N PHE A 79 12.08 23.90 40.48
CA PHE A 79 10.82 24.13 39.79
C PHE A 79 10.27 25.53 39.98
N ILE A 80 10.33 26.06 41.18
CA ILE A 80 9.95 27.44 41.47
C ILE A 80 10.84 28.43 40.70
N ALA A 81 12.14 28.17 40.62
CA ALA A 81 13.08 28.99 39.88
C ALA A 81 12.84 28.97 38.37
N ALA A 82 12.48 27.79 37.85
CA ALA A 82 12.23 27.58 36.41
C ALA A 82 10.91 28.23 35.96
N GLU A 83 9.85 28.08 36.76
CA GLU A 83 8.48 28.36 36.32
C GLU A 83 7.89 29.62 37.00
N ASP A 84 8.13 29.84 38.30
CA ASP A 84 7.45 30.89 39.05
C ASP A 84 8.23 31.42 40.27
N LEU A 85 9.26 32.23 40.04
CA LEU A 85 10.14 32.80 41.07
C LEU A 85 9.42 33.51 42.23
N ARG A 86 8.19 33.98 41.99
CA ARG A 86 7.39 34.69 42.97
C ARG A 86 6.23 33.88 43.51
N PHE A 87 6.23 32.54 43.34
CA PHE A 87 5.17 31.64 43.68
C PHE A 87 4.55 31.88 45.07
N TYR A 88 5.38 32.05 46.09
CA TYR A 88 4.92 32.31 47.46
C TYR A 88 4.52 33.78 47.73
N ARG A 89 4.58 34.68 46.71
CA ARG A 89 4.32 36.12 46.89
C ARG A 89 3.07 36.62 46.23
N HIS A 90 2.44 35.80 45.35
CA HIS A 90 1.19 36.16 44.67
C HIS A 90 0.08 35.20 45.05
N HIS A 91 -1.14 35.52 44.66
CA HIS A 91 -2.37 34.72 44.91
C HIS A 91 -2.96 34.21 43.57
N GLY A 92 -2.35 33.19 42.97
CA GLY A 92 -2.79 32.56 41.73
C GLY A 92 -2.25 33.22 40.45
N VAL A 93 -2.12 34.53 40.43
CA VAL A 93 -1.66 35.33 39.29
C VAL A 93 -0.58 36.29 39.70
N ASP A 94 0.56 36.32 39.02
CA ASP A 94 1.62 37.33 39.22
C ASP A 94 1.34 38.54 38.29
N PHE A 95 0.60 39.51 38.82
CA PHE A 95 0.27 40.72 38.06
C PHE A 95 1.50 41.57 37.68
N HIS A 96 2.58 41.54 38.46
CA HIS A 96 3.82 42.23 38.09
C HIS A 96 4.47 41.60 36.85
N ARG A 97 4.53 40.27 36.82
CA ARG A 97 5.07 39.53 35.69
C ARG A 97 4.16 39.69 34.47
N LEU A 98 2.84 39.66 34.68
CA LEU A 98 1.85 39.80 33.59
C LEU A 98 1.97 41.20 32.92
N MET A 99 2.06 42.27 33.72
CA MET A 99 2.24 43.62 33.19
C MET A 99 3.61 43.83 32.53
N GLY A 100 4.66 43.20 33.07
CA GLY A 100 5.99 43.21 32.47
C GLY A 100 6.03 42.49 31.09
N ALA A 101 5.39 41.33 30.98
CA ALA A 101 5.30 40.59 29.76
C ALA A 101 4.48 41.37 28.71
N LEU A 102 3.34 41.93 29.10
CA LEU A 102 2.49 42.74 28.20
C LEU A 102 3.24 43.97 27.68
N TRP A 103 4.01 44.67 28.55
CA TRP A 103 4.84 45.80 28.14
C TRP A 103 5.94 45.41 27.16
N GLN A 104 6.55 44.24 27.36
CA GLN A 104 7.60 43.73 26.48
C GLN A 104 7.03 43.24 25.15
N ASP A 105 5.90 42.54 25.13
CA ASP A 105 5.21 42.10 23.90
C ASP A 105 4.78 43.29 23.04
N ILE A 106 4.29 44.37 23.65
CA ILE A 106 3.96 45.64 22.98
C ILE A 106 5.24 46.28 22.38
N ARG A 107 6.36 46.21 23.11
CA ARG A 107 7.60 46.84 22.68
C ARG A 107 8.33 46.06 21.57
N THR A 108 8.23 44.75 21.58
CA THR A 108 8.95 43.85 20.67
C THR A 108 8.07 43.34 19.54
N LEU A 109 6.74 43.61 19.56
CA LEU A 109 5.74 43.06 18.62
C LEU A 109 5.80 41.51 18.51
N SER A 110 6.24 40.84 19.59
CA SER A 110 6.39 39.38 19.64
C SER A 110 5.73 38.81 20.91
N TYR A 111 5.01 37.67 20.76
CA TYR A 111 4.44 36.94 21.91
C TYR A 111 5.53 36.04 22.57
N ALA A 112 6.60 36.64 23.09
CA ALA A 112 7.83 35.89 23.40
C ALA A 112 7.98 35.45 24.87
N GLN A 113 7.18 35.94 25.83
CA GLN A 113 7.35 35.59 27.26
C GLN A 113 6.14 34.88 27.87
N GLY A 114 6.36 33.64 28.40
CA GLY A 114 5.42 32.91 29.24
C GLY A 114 5.23 33.57 30.61
N GLY A 115 4.07 34.20 30.81
CA GLY A 115 3.70 34.89 32.07
C GLY A 115 2.82 34.07 33.00
N SER A 116 2.61 32.78 32.78
CA SER A 116 1.75 31.91 33.58
C SER A 116 2.45 31.48 34.87
N THR A 117 1.72 31.42 35.97
CA THR A 117 2.17 30.93 37.28
C THR A 117 2.01 29.43 37.40
N ILE A 118 2.65 28.78 38.40
CA ILE A 118 2.44 27.35 38.73
C ILE A 118 0.96 27.06 38.95
N THR A 119 0.23 27.91 39.67
CA THR A 119 -1.21 27.77 39.90
C THR A 119 -2.03 27.80 38.60
N GLN A 120 -1.69 28.70 37.66
CA GLN A 120 -2.32 28.77 36.37
C GLN A 120 -2.02 27.53 35.50
N GLN A 121 -0.79 27.03 35.59
CA GLN A 121 -0.41 25.80 34.89
C GLN A 121 -1.17 24.58 35.45
N LEU A 122 -1.29 24.44 36.77
CA LEU A 122 -2.10 23.40 37.41
C LEU A 122 -3.56 23.44 36.94
N ILE A 123 -4.20 24.61 36.93
CA ILE A 123 -5.56 24.81 36.41
C ILE A 123 -5.64 24.40 34.92
N LYS A 124 -4.66 24.81 34.12
CA LYS A 124 -4.60 24.43 32.70
C LYS A 124 -4.54 22.91 32.53
N LEU A 125 -3.72 22.24 33.36
CA LEU A 125 -3.58 20.77 33.29
C LEU A 125 -4.81 20.01 33.77
N THR A 126 -5.64 20.58 34.66
CA THR A 126 -6.73 19.86 35.30
C THR A 126 -8.12 20.25 34.82
N HIS A 127 -8.35 21.51 34.40
CA HIS A 127 -9.68 22.05 34.15
C HIS A 127 -9.92 22.54 32.72
N LEU A 128 -8.86 22.86 31.95
CA LEU A 128 -9.00 23.57 30.67
C LEU A 128 -8.44 22.75 29.49
N SER A 129 -9.01 22.96 28.31
CA SER A 129 -8.46 22.43 27.06
C SER A 129 -7.15 23.15 26.67
N GLN A 130 -6.29 22.49 25.87
CA GLN A 130 -5.03 23.07 25.43
C GLN A 130 -5.17 24.13 24.33
N VAL A 131 -6.37 24.23 23.72
CA VAL A 131 -6.66 25.19 22.63
C VAL A 131 -6.43 26.63 23.11
N LYS A 132 -5.57 27.38 22.45
CA LYS A 132 -5.18 28.75 22.83
C LYS A 132 -6.25 29.76 22.40
N THR A 133 -7.14 30.14 23.34
CA THR A 133 -8.15 31.19 23.13
C THR A 133 -8.09 32.23 24.25
N LEU A 134 -8.53 33.47 23.98
CA LEU A 134 -8.62 34.52 24.99
C LEU A 134 -9.60 34.15 26.12
N SER A 135 -10.73 33.51 25.76
CA SER A 135 -11.72 33.02 26.74
C SER A 135 -11.07 32.01 27.70
N ARG A 136 -10.36 31.02 27.19
CA ARG A 136 -9.64 30.04 28.00
C ARG A 136 -8.63 30.72 28.96
N LYS A 137 -7.84 31.71 28.46
CA LYS A 137 -6.86 32.41 29.29
C LYS A 137 -7.54 33.23 30.41
N ALA A 138 -8.70 33.82 30.16
CA ALA A 138 -9.47 34.49 31.17
C ALA A 138 -10.03 33.50 32.20
N GLN A 139 -10.56 32.33 31.78
CA GLN A 139 -10.98 31.25 32.70
C GLN A 139 -9.80 30.76 33.57
N GLU A 140 -8.63 30.54 32.99
CA GLU A 140 -7.43 30.12 33.70
C GLU A 140 -7.08 31.09 34.86
N ILE A 141 -7.15 32.40 34.60
CA ILE A 141 -6.91 33.43 35.62
C ILE A 141 -7.97 33.33 36.74
N VAL A 142 -9.25 33.27 36.42
CA VAL A 142 -10.34 33.22 37.40
C VAL A 142 -10.24 31.95 38.26
N LEU A 143 -10.04 30.80 37.64
CA LEU A 143 -9.92 29.50 38.31
C LEU A 143 -8.67 29.46 39.21
N ALA A 144 -7.55 30.01 38.74
CA ALA A 144 -6.32 30.08 39.54
C ALA A 144 -6.52 30.93 40.83
N LEU A 145 -7.24 32.07 40.72
CA LEU A 145 -7.61 32.91 41.88
C LEU A 145 -8.58 32.18 42.84
N GLN A 146 -9.47 31.35 42.31
CA GLN A 146 -10.40 30.52 43.10
C GLN A 146 -9.66 29.40 43.82
N LEU A 147 -8.73 28.72 43.11
CA LEU A 147 -7.95 27.62 43.66
C LEU A 147 -7.13 28.04 44.90
N GLU A 148 -6.49 29.19 44.85
CA GLU A 148 -5.69 29.71 45.98
C GLU A 148 -6.51 30.18 47.19
N LYS A 149 -7.86 30.19 47.10
CA LYS A 149 -8.75 30.37 48.24
C LYS A 149 -9.02 29.08 48.98
N VAL A 150 -8.82 27.91 48.33
CA VAL A 150 -9.21 26.60 48.86
C VAL A 150 -8.03 25.66 49.06
N MET A 151 -6.88 25.92 48.42
CA MET A 151 -5.61 25.16 48.54
C MET A 151 -4.47 26.09 48.90
N ASP A 152 -3.63 25.68 49.83
CA ASP A 152 -2.41 26.43 50.18
C ASP A 152 -1.30 26.23 49.12
N LYS A 153 -0.26 27.03 49.19
CA LYS A 153 0.87 27.00 48.25
C LYS A 153 1.58 25.65 48.20
N ARG A 154 1.68 24.97 49.34
CA ARG A 154 2.34 23.65 49.38
C ARG A 154 1.48 22.60 48.72
N GLN A 155 0.16 22.59 48.94
CA GLN A 155 -0.78 21.72 48.29
C GLN A 155 -0.81 21.94 46.75
N ILE A 156 -0.76 23.20 46.32
CA ILE A 156 -0.71 23.56 44.89
C ILE A 156 0.60 23.07 44.26
N LEU A 157 1.77 23.24 44.92
CA LEU A 157 3.05 22.76 44.41
C LEU A 157 3.11 21.24 44.39
N GLU A 158 2.58 20.56 45.41
CA GLU A 158 2.45 19.08 45.44
C GLU A 158 1.62 18.59 44.26
N ALA A 159 0.44 19.14 44.10
CA ALA A 159 -0.42 18.79 42.98
C ALA A 159 0.25 19.05 41.61
N TYR A 160 0.94 20.17 41.46
CA TYR A 160 1.67 20.52 40.25
C TYR A 160 2.80 19.54 39.94
N LEU A 161 3.66 19.21 40.92
CA LEU A 161 4.78 18.28 40.74
C LEU A 161 4.30 16.86 40.42
N ASN A 162 3.12 16.45 40.87
CA ASN A 162 2.50 15.16 40.55
C ASN A 162 1.68 15.19 39.25
N ALA A 163 1.37 16.37 38.68
CA ALA A 163 0.55 16.54 37.49
C ALA A 163 1.36 16.72 36.21
N VAL A 164 2.51 17.39 36.31
CA VAL A 164 3.23 17.91 35.14
C VAL A 164 3.88 16.77 34.35
N TYR A 165 3.87 16.91 33.02
CA TYR A 165 4.51 15.98 32.10
C TYR A 165 5.97 16.32 31.86
N PHE A 166 6.84 15.32 31.99
CA PHE A 166 8.29 15.45 31.87
C PHE A 166 8.85 14.91 30.54
N GLY A 167 8.02 14.45 29.64
CA GLY A 167 8.50 13.68 28.49
C GLY A 167 8.70 12.21 28.84
N HIS A 168 9.05 11.40 27.84
CA HIS A 168 9.37 9.98 28.01
C HIS A 168 8.29 9.17 28.76
N GLY A 169 7.00 9.51 28.52
CA GLY A 169 5.86 8.88 29.20
C GLY A 169 5.71 9.20 30.70
N ALA A 170 6.57 10.03 31.26
CA ALA A 170 6.60 10.29 32.72
C ALA A 170 5.68 11.45 33.11
N TYR A 171 4.63 11.15 33.88
CA TYR A 171 3.74 12.11 34.51
C TYR A 171 4.02 12.17 36.01
N GLY A 172 4.33 13.35 36.51
CA GLY A 172 4.74 13.57 37.90
C GLY A 172 6.21 13.27 38.13
N ILE A 173 6.72 13.91 39.23
CA ILE A 173 8.13 13.93 39.53
C ILE A 173 8.71 12.55 39.89
N GLU A 174 7.93 11.69 40.50
CA GLU A 174 8.38 10.33 40.87
C GLU A 174 8.56 9.47 39.60
N ALA A 175 7.57 9.49 38.72
CA ALA A 175 7.66 8.79 37.45
C ALA A 175 8.83 9.29 36.58
N ALA A 176 9.06 10.62 36.60
CA ALA A 176 10.18 11.23 35.89
C ALA A 176 11.54 10.84 36.49
N SER A 177 11.65 10.82 37.85
CA SER A 177 12.85 10.39 38.52
C SER A 177 13.23 8.95 38.19
N ASN A 178 12.24 8.06 38.22
CA ASN A 178 12.43 6.66 37.87
C ASN A 178 12.78 6.50 36.38
N ALA A 179 12.08 7.22 35.49
CA ALA A 179 12.29 7.10 34.03
C ALA A 179 13.67 7.62 33.59
N TYR A 180 14.10 8.74 34.12
CA TYR A 180 15.37 9.37 33.72
C TYR A 180 16.60 8.90 34.51
N PHE A 181 16.42 8.46 35.76
CA PHE A 181 17.56 8.23 36.66
C PHE A 181 17.50 6.90 37.43
N ASP A 182 16.45 6.07 37.20
CA ASP A 182 16.22 4.79 37.87
C ASP A 182 16.30 4.88 39.41
N LYS A 183 15.69 5.94 39.99
CA LYS A 183 15.66 6.16 41.42
C LYS A 183 14.45 6.99 41.89
N PRO A 184 14.03 6.86 43.18
CA PRO A 184 12.92 7.63 43.69
C PRO A 184 13.26 9.14 43.74
N SER A 185 12.26 9.98 43.58
CA SER A 185 12.39 11.45 43.60
C SER A 185 13.00 12.00 44.86
N SER A 186 12.88 11.30 46.00
CA SER A 186 13.50 11.64 47.27
C SER A 186 15.03 11.62 47.25
N ARG A 187 15.65 10.98 46.22
CA ARG A 187 17.11 10.87 46.06
C ARG A 187 17.66 11.76 44.94
N LEU A 188 16.85 12.63 44.37
CA LEU A 188 17.28 13.52 43.31
C LEU A 188 18.36 14.51 43.83
N THR A 189 19.46 14.61 43.09
CA THR A 189 20.49 15.65 43.32
C THR A 189 20.02 17.02 42.87
N LEU A 190 20.76 18.06 43.20
CA LEU A 190 20.46 19.41 42.71
C LEU A 190 20.56 19.51 41.17
N ALA A 191 21.55 18.84 40.59
CA ALA A 191 21.75 18.81 39.15
C ALA A 191 20.58 18.12 38.42
N GLU A 192 20.14 16.99 38.94
CA GLU A 192 19.00 16.21 38.36
C GLU A 192 17.67 16.96 38.55
N GLY A 193 17.43 17.54 39.74
CA GLY A 193 16.23 18.35 39.95
C GLY A 193 16.15 19.57 39.03
N ALA A 194 17.28 20.24 38.78
CA ALA A 194 17.36 21.35 37.83
C ALA A 194 17.18 20.88 36.37
N LEU A 195 17.68 19.68 36.05
CA LEU A 195 17.45 19.08 34.72
C LEU A 195 15.96 18.80 34.51
N LEU A 196 15.28 18.11 35.44
CA LEU A 196 13.83 17.84 35.34
C LEU A 196 13.03 19.16 35.28
N ALA A 197 13.34 20.15 36.08
CA ALA A 197 12.68 21.45 36.01
C ALA A 197 12.89 22.16 34.64
N GLY A 198 14.00 21.85 33.95
CA GLY A 198 14.30 22.35 32.62
C GLY A 198 13.48 21.71 31.52
N ILE A 199 13.19 20.41 31.64
CA ILE A 199 12.47 19.60 30.65
C ILE A 199 11.03 20.07 30.46
N ILE A 200 10.34 20.46 31.53
CA ILE A 200 8.90 20.82 31.51
C ILE A 200 8.59 21.90 30.48
N LYS A 201 9.48 22.80 30.19
CA LYS A 201 9.25 23.93 29.28
C LYS A 201 8.91 23.45 27.85
N ALA A 202 9.58 22.40 27.38
CA ALA A 202 9.36 21.75 26.10
C ALA A 202 10.00 20.34 26.14
N PRO A 203 9.28 19.33 26.66
CA PRO A 203 9.82 18.00 26.91
C PRO A 203 10.51 17.37 25.70
N SER A 204 9.90 17.48 24.52
CA SER A 204 10.48 16.94 23.26
C SER A 204 11.80 17.63 22.85
N SER A 205 11.98 18.91 23.20
CA SER A 205 13.17 19.69 22.83
C SER A 205 14.29 19.58 23.84
N TYR A 206 13.95 19.32 25.12
CA TYR A 206 14.89 19.26 26.23
C TYR A 206 15.04 17.85 26.83
N ALA A 207 14.48 16.82 26.19
CA ALA A 207 14.71 15.43 26.58
C ALA A 207 16.21 15.11 26.51
N PRO A 208 16.86 14.69 27.61
CA PRO A 208 18.32 14.54 27.67
C PRO A 208 18.81 13.35 26.83
N HIS A 209 18.00 12.31 26.58
CA HIS A 209 18.31 11.20 25.67
C HIS A 209 18.37 11.66 24.20
N LEU A 210 17.53 12.64 23.81
CA LEU A 210 17.44 13.15 22.44
C LEU A 210 18.35 14.34 22.18
N ASN A 211 18.47 15.24 23.17
CA ASN A 211 19.17 16.54 23.04
C ASN A 211 20.01 16.85 24.29
N PRO A 212 21.07 16.08 24.58
CA PRO A 212 21.83 16.19 25.83
C PRO A 212 22.44 17.57 26.02
N GLU A 213 22.94 18.22 24.95
CA GLU A 213 23.54 19.55 25.03
C GLU A 213 22.51 20.63 25.40
N LYS A 214 21.32 20.61 24.79
CA LYS A 214 20.24 21.56 25.09
C LYS A 214 19.70 21.35 26.50
N ALA A 215 19.56 20.11 26.91
CA ALA A 215 19.12 19.74 28.25
C ALA A 215 20.12 20.26 29.32
N THR A 216 21.43 20.04 29.12
CA THR A 216 22.49 20.52 29.96
C THR A 216 22.54 22.05 30.02
N ALA A 217 22.45 22.73 28.88
CA ALA A 217 22.44 24.20 28.85
C ALA A 217 21.22 24.76 29.61
N ARG A 218 20.05 24.15 29.47
CA ARG A 218 18.83 24.52 30.17
C ARG A 218 18.94 24.29 31.67
N ARG A 219 19.46 23.14 32.13
CA ARG A 219 19.82 22.86 33.54
C ARG A 219 20.69 23.95 34.13
N ASN A 220 21.79 24.28 33.42
CA ASN A 220 22.76 25.28 33.89
C ASN A 220 22.13 26.68 34.04
N SER A 221 21.24 27.06 33.10
CA SER A 221 20.49 28.31 33.20
C SER A 221 19.57 28.36 34.43
N ILE A 222 18.94 27.25 34.82
CA ILE A 222 18.10 27.17 36.02
C ILE A 222 18.97 27.30 37.28
N LEU A 223 20.10 26.63 37.35
CA LEU A 223 21.05 26.74 38.45
C LEU A 223 21.57 28.19 38.64
N GLU A 224 21.80 28.92 37.55
CA GLU A 224 22.15 30.34 37.59
C GLU A 224 21.02 31.21 38.16
N ILE A 225 19.76 30.90 37.76
CA ILE A 225 18.57 31.58 38.29
C ILE A 225 18.43 31.31 39.79
N MET A 226 18.67 30.08 40.25
CA MET A 226 18.62 29.70 41.66
C MET A 226 19.68 30.45 42.49
N GLU A 227 20.94 30.54 42.04
CA GLU A 227 21.98 31.30 42.68
C GLU A 227 21.64 32.78 42.73
N LYS A 228 21.25 33.39 41.60
CA LYS A 228 20.90 34.81 41.52
C LYS A 228 19.78 35.21 42.49
N ASN A 229 18.90 34.29 42.84
CA ASN A 229 17.78 34.51 43.76
C ASN A 229 18.07 33.99 45.19
N GLY A 230 19.31 33.60 45.48
CA GLY A 230 19.74 33.20 46.83
C GLY A 230 19.19 31.85 47.28
N MET A 231 18.70 31.03 46.39
CA MET A 231 18.18 29.67 46.69
C MET A 231 19.33 28.66 46.88
N ILE A 232 20.46 28.88 46.22
CA ILE A 232 21.67 28.10 46.34
C ILE A 232 22.90 29.01 46.39
N THR A 233 24.01 28.52 46.94
CA THR A 233 25.28 29.22 46.94
C THR A 233 26.01 29.07 45.59
N ALA A 234 26.98 29.99 45.34
CA ALA A 234 27.85 29.89 44.13
C ALA A 234 28.65 28.57 44.09
N LYS A 235 28.98 28.02 45.27
CA LYS A 235 29.63 26.70 45.32
C LYS A 235 28.69 25.59 44.87
N GLN A 236 27.47 25.53 45.42
CA GLN A 236 26.48 24.53 45.04
C GLN A 236 26.16 24.58 43.54
N ARG A 237 26.03 25.78 42.95
CA ARG A 237 25.83 25.94 41.51
C ARG A 237 26.99 25.31 40.72
N ARG A 238 28.25 25.66 41.04
CA ARG A 238 29.40 25.11 40.31
C ARG A 238 29.50 23.59 40.43
N ASP A 239 29.29 23.07 41.64
CA ASP A 239 29.34 21.63 41.90
C ASP A 239 28.26 20.92 41.10
N ALA A 240 26.99 21.42 41.07
CA ALA A 240 25.88 20.85 40.29
C ALA A 240 26.05 21.03 38.77
N GLN A 241 26.71 22.09 38.28
CA GLN A 241 27.02 22.24 36.85
C GLN A 241 28.14 21.28 36.41
N ALA A 242 29.06 20.91 37.28
CA ALA A 242 30.14 19.97 37.03
C ALA A 242 29.71 18.52 37.20
N GLU A 243 28.57 18.28 37.86
CA GLU A 243 28.04 16.95 38.11
C GLU A 243 27.65 16.26 36.81
N ALA A 244 28.23 15.08 36.55
CA ALA A 244 27.80 14.21 35.44
C ALA A 244 26.45 13.61 35.80
N VAL A 245 25.42 13.89 34.99
CA VAL A 245 24.10 13.26 35.14
C VAL A 245 24.08 11.94 34.38
N HIS A 246 23.99 10.85 35.12
CA HIS A 246 23.84 9.53 34.57
C HIS A 246 22.36 9.27 34.30
N LEU A 247 22.03 9.14 33.02
CA LEU A 247 20.68 8.74 32.62
C LEU A 247 20.53 7.21 32.74
N ALA A 248 19.34 6.76 33.11
CA ALA A 248 18.99 5.37 33.01
C ALA A 248 19.14 4.92 31.55
N GLU A 249 19.52 3.66 31.35
CA GLU A 249 19.52 3.10 30.00
C GLU A 249 18.11 3.20 29.44
N ASP A 250 18.01 3.75 28.23
CA ASP A 250 16.76 3.76 27.48
C ASP A 250 16.55 2.34 26.95
N ASN A 251 16.04 1.46 27.80
CA ASN A 251 15.76 0.06 27.46
C ASN A 251 14.58 -0.06 26.49
N GLY A 252 14.32 1.02 25.70
CA GLY A 252 13.21 1.08 24.73
C GLY A 252 11.99 0.45 25.39
N ARG A 253 11.42 1.12 26.42
CA ARG A 253 10.21 0.55 27.06
C ARG A 253 9.24 0.28 25.96
N ASP A 254 8.90 -1.00 25.82
CA ASP A 254 7.93 -1.50 24.87
C ASP A 254 6.65 -0.67 24.96
N THR A 255 6.62 0.41 24.18
CA THR A 255 5.36 1.04 23.86
C THR A 255 4.70 0.05 22.93
N GLU A 256 3.78 -0.71 23.47
CA GLU A 256 2.97 -1.65 22.72
C GLU A 256 2.47 -0.89 21.47
N PHE A 257 2.75 -1.44 20.27
CA PHE A 257 2.38 -0.84 19.00
C PHE A 257 3.02 0.53 18.69
N ALA A 258 4.29 0.70 19.01
CA ALA A 258 4.99 1.99 18.93
C ALA A 258 4.89 2.68 17.55
N TRP A 259 5.05 1.95 16.45
CA TRP A 259 4.90 2.49 15.10
C TRP A 259 3.49 3.01 14.82
N TYR A 260 2.48 2.30 15.31
CA TYR A 260 1.10 2.71 15.17
C TYR A 260 0.80 3.95 16.01
N MET A 261 1.26 3.98 17.26
CA MET A 261 1.08 5.11 18.16
C MET A 261 1.76 6.39 17.66
N ASP A 262 2.93 6.28 17.03
CA ASP A 262 3.58 7.43 16.38
C ASP A 262 2.74 7.95 15.18
N ALA A 263 2.16 7.08 14.37
CA ALA A 263 1.26 7.49 13.29
C ALA A 263 0.01 8.20 13.82
N VAL A 264 -0.58 7.70 14.91
CA VAL A 264 -1.71 8.34 15.60
C VAL A 264 -1.33 9.72 16.13
N LEU A 265 -0.15 9.84 16.75
CA LEU A 265 0.35 11.11 17.28
C LEU A 265 0.51 12.15 16.15
N GLU A 266 1.13 11.75 15.04
CA GLU A 266 1.37 12.63 13.89
C GLU A 266 0.03 13.07 13.26
N GLU A 267 -0.90 12.15 13.05
CA GLU A 267 -2.21 12.45 12.49
C GLU A 267 -3.03 13.36 13.42
N ALA A 268 -3.10 13.06 14.73
CA ALA A 268 -3.85 13.84 15.70
C ALA A 268 -3.30 15.26 15.87
N THR A 269 -1.96 15.44 15.88
CA THR A 269 -1.35 16.78 15.94
C THR A 269 -1.68 17.60 14.71
N ALA A 270 -1.69 16.99 13.53
CA ALA A 270 -2.08 17.66 12.29
C ALA A 270 -3.57 18.04 12.28
N ILE A 271 -4.46 17.14 12.69
CA ILE A 271 -5.91 17.37 12.76
C ILE A 271 -6.26 18.50 13.72
N LEU A 272 -5.71 18.47 14.93
CA LEU A 272 -6.04 19.45 15.99
C LEU A 272 -5.18 20.72 15.92
N ASN A 273 -4.16 20.74 15.03
CA ASN A 273 -3.17 21.81 14.94
C ASN A 273 -2.51 22.12 16.32
N LEU A 274 -2.07 21.07 16.99
CA LEU A 274 -1.41 21.10 18.30
C LEU A 274 0.03 20.58 18.18
N SER A 275 0.88 20.99 19.12
CA SER A 275 2.15 20.30 19.32
C SER A 275 1.92 18.90 19.94
N ALA A 276 2.89 18.01 19.79
CA ALA A 276 2.82 16.70 20.40
C ALA A 276 2.66 16.78 21.93
N ASP A 277 3.37 17.71 22.58
CA ASP A 277 3.30 17.91 24.04
C ASP A 277 1.91 18.42 24.46
N GLU A 278 1.31 19.34 23.69
CA GLU A 278 -0.07 19.82 23.94
C GLU A 278 -1.10 18.70 23.75
N LEU A 279 -0.92 17.83 22.75
CA LEU A 279 -1.81 16.70 22.54
C LEU A 279 -1.71 15.68 23.68
N MET A 280 -0.49 15.28 24.06
CA MET A 280 -0.26 14.29 25.12
C MET A 280 -0.82 14.70 26.48
N THR A 281 -0.77 16.01 26.78
CA THR A 281 -1.24 16.56 28.06
C THR A 281 -2.70 17.04 28.02
N GLY A 282 -3.36 16.97 26.85
CA GLY A 282 -4.63 17.67 26.59
C GLY A 282 -5.90 16.92 27.00
N ARG A 283 -5.80 15.70 27.54
CA ARG A 283 -6.94 14.88 27.97
C ARG A 283 -7.90 14.53 26.83
N TYR A 284 -7.34 14.18 25.68
CA TYR A 284 -8.14 13.75 24.53
C TYR A 284 -8.45 12.25 24.59
N GLU A 285 -9.55 11.87 23.99
CA GLU A 285 -9.90 10.48 23.69
C GLU A 285 -9.72 10.29 22.20
N ILE A 286 -8.73 9.48 21.79
CA ILE A 286 -8.41 9.23 20.39
C ILE A 286 -8.85 7.81 20.06
N HIS A 287 -9.92 7.69 19.31
CA HIS A 287 -10.45 6.41 18.85
C HIS A 287 -9.88 6.09 17.48
N THR A 288 -9.10 5.03 17.44
CA THR A 288 -8.34 4.62 16.26
C THR A 288 -8.97 3.42 15.55
N ALA A 289 -8.41 3.08 14.42
CA ALA A 289 -8.72 1.85 13.69
C ALA A 289 -7.80 0.69 14.05
N LEU A 290 -6.91 0.85 15.03
CA LEU A 290 -5.96 -0.20 15.45
C LEU A 290 -6.66 -1.53 15.68
N ASN A 291 -6.20 -2.56 15.00
CA ASN A 291 -6.52 -3.92 15.33
C ASN A 291 -5.33 -4.54 16.07
N GLN A 292 -5.41 -4.60 17.39
CA GLN A 292 -4.28 -5.02 18.24
C GLN A 292 -3.72 -6.38 17.83
N MET A 293 -4.58 -7.34 17.49
CA MET A 293 -4.16 -8.68 17.10
C MET A 293 -3.45 -8.69 15.75
N LEU A 294 -3.97 -7.95 14.75
CA LEU A 294 -3.33 -7.84 13.44
C LEU A 294 -1.98 -7.10 13.55
N GLN A 295 -1.92 -6.04 14.35
CA GLN A 295 -0.69 -5.27 14.60
C GLN A 295 0.38 -6.13 15.26
N ALA A 296 0.03 -6.84 16.32
CA ALA A 296 0.96 -7.74 17.02
C ALA A 296 1.50 -8.85 16.11
N GLU A 297 0.67 -9.41 15.24
CA GLU A 297 1.11 -10.43 14.29
C GLU A 297 2.05 -9.84 13.22
N ALA A 298 1.80 -8.60 12.77
CA ALA A 298 2.70 -7.91 11.85
C ALA A 298 4.06 -7.60 12.51
N GLU A 299 4.08 -7.07 13.73
CA GLU A 299 5.30 -6.79 14.48
C GLU A 299 6.13 -8.06 14.71
N LYS A 300 5.49 -9.16 15.11
CA LYS A 300 6.13 -10.46 15.27
C LYS A 300 6.79 -10.97 13.97
N LEU A 301 6.18 -10.72 12.82
CA LEU A 301 6.78 -11.07 11.53
C LEU A 301 8.04 -10.23 11.24
N PHE A 302 8.10 -9.01 11.75
CA PHE A 302 9.25 -8.12 11.59
C PHE A 302 10.42 -8.45 12.52
N GLU A 303 10.21 -9.17 13.61
CA GLU A 303 11.27 -9.70 14.49
C GLU A 303 12.12 -10.78 13.80
N ASP A 304 11.53 -11.53 12.86
CA ASP A 304 12.22 -12.60 12.13
C ASP A 304 13.09 -12.03 11.01
N SER A 305 14.39 -11.89 11.28
CA SER A 305 15.37 -11.33 10.33
C SER A 305 15.48 -12.13 9.02
N SER A 306 15.10 -13.40 9.00
CA SER A 306 15.12 -14.24 7.80
C SER A 306 14.10 -13.82 6.74
N ARG A 307 13.14 -12.97 7.11
CA ARG A 307 12.12 -12.41 6.22
C ARG A 307 12.56 -11.20 5.42
N PHE A 308 13.80 -10.78 5.59
CA PHE A 308 14.36 -9.60 4.94
C PHE A 308 15.60 -9.96 4.13
N PRO A 309 15.90 -9.23 3.06
CA PRO A 309 17.16 -9.35 2.36
C PRO A 309 18.35 -9.08 3.29
N ALA A 310 19.54 -9.52 2.89
CA ALA A 310 20.78 -9.19 3.59
C ALA A 310 21.00 -7.68 3.64
N ASP A 311 21.63 -7.23 4.71
CA ASP A 311 22.01 -5.83 4.88
C ASP A 311 23.05 -5.39 3.84
N GLY A 312 23.17 -4.10 3.59
CA GLY A 312 24.03 -3.51 2.59
C GLY A 312 25.51 -3.72 2.86
N ALA A 313 26.34 -3.59 1.83
CA ALA A 313 27.80 -3.74 1.93
C ALA A 313 28.43 -2.68 2.86
N SER A 314 27.80 -1.53 3.03
CA SER A 314 28.20 -0.50 4.00
C SER A 314 27.86 -0.84 5.45
N GLY A 315 27.12 -1.92 5.69
CA GLY A 315 26.54 -2.27 6.98
C GLY A 315 25.20 -1.60 7.26
N ALA A 316 24.63 -0.84 6.30
CA ALA A 316 23.29 -0.28 6.42
C ALA A 316 22.24 -1.40 6.38
N ALA A 317 21.31 -1.39 7.36
CA ALA A 317 20.25 -2.38 7.41
C ALA A 317 19.21 -2.12 6.30
N VAL A 318 18.82 -3.17 5.59
CA VAL A 318 17.63 -3.12 4.73
C VAL A 318 16.43 -2.80 5.61
N GLN A 319 15.67 -1.78 5.25
CA GLN A 319 14.45 -1.38 5.93
C GLN A 319 13.22 -1.96 5.25
N ALA A 320 12.13 -1.99 6.00
CA ALA A 320 10.84 -2.44 5.52
C ALA A 320 9.72 -1.65 6.19
N ALA A 321 8.56 -1.60 5.53
CA ALA A 321 7.34 -1.10 6.09
C ALA A 321 6.15 -1.97 5.65
N LEU A 322 5.15 -2.10 6.53
CA LEU A 322 3.91 -2.80 6.25
C LEU A 322 2.72 -1.95 6.70
N THR A 323 1.71 -1.86 5.85
CA THR A 323 0.39 -1.34 6.22
C THR A 323 -0.68 -2.35 5.88
N ALA A 324 -1.71 -2.47 6.73
CA ALA A 324 -2.94 -3.16 6.40
C ALA A 324 -4.12 -2.19 6.61
N LEU A 325 -4.99 -2.10 5.61
CA LEU A 325 -6.10 -1.17 5.58
C LEU A 325 -7.42 -1.94 5.40
N ASP A 326 -8.44 -1.54 6.13
CA ASP A 326 -9.81 -1.91 5.81
C ASP A 326 -10.18 -1.37 4.42
N THR A 327 -10.64 -2.25 3.53
CA THR A 327 -10.89 -1.88 2.12
C THR A 327 -12.10 -0.96 1.95
N GLU A 328 -13.06 -1.01 2.86
CA GLU A 328 -14.29 -0.21 2.78
C GLU A 328 -14.10 1.21 3.27
N THR A 329 -13.31 1.42 4.32
CA THR A 329 -13.17 2.71 4.99
C THR A 329 -11.83 3.39 4.71
N GLY A 330 -10.78 2.62 4.38
CA GLY A 330 -9.40 3.11 4.29
C GLY A 330 -8.73 3.25 5.66
N ALA A 331 -9.38 2.77 6.70
CA ALA A 331 -8.84 2.78 8.04
C ALA A 331 -7.60 1.88 8.14
N LEU A 332 -6.51 2.44 8.62
CA LEU A 332 -5.26 1.72 8.86
C LEU A 332 -5.40 0.87 10.13
N GLU A 333 -5.57 -0.43 9.98
CA GLU A 333 -5.64 -1.37 11.09
C GLU A 333 -4.26 -1.78 11.58
N VAL A 334 -3.24 -1.70 10.70
CA VAL A 334 -1.84 -2.04 10.99
C VAL A 334 -0.91 -1.01 10.37
N VAL A 335 0.09 -0.60 11.15
CA VAL A 335 1.20 0.27 10.72
C VAL A 335 2.50 -0.24 11.33
N VAL A 336 3.42 -0.74 10.49
CA VAL A 336 4.79 -1.07 10.89
C VAL A 336 5.75 -0.22 10.04
N GLY A 337 6.44 0.72 10.67
CA GLY A 337 7.24 1.74 10.01
C GLY A 337 8.73 1.41 9.84
N GLY A 338 9.18 0.26 10.31
CA GLY A 338 10.58 -0.17 10.22
C GLY A 338 10.81 -1.55 10.81
N ARG A 339 11.98 -2.14 10.56
CA ARG A 339 12.35 -3.46 11.11
C ARG A 339 12.49 -3.44 12.64
N ARG A 340 12.87 -2.30 13.19
CA ARG A 340 13.06 -2.09 14.63
C ARG A 340 12.58 -0.71 15.01
N TYR A 341 12.06 -0.58 16.21
CA TYR A 341 11.70 0.69 16.82
C TYR A 341 12.80 1.14 17.79
N ASP A 342 13.94 1.56 17.23
CA ASP A 342 15.13 1.92 18.00
C ASP A 342 15.16 3.42 18.38
N VAL A 343 14.36 4.25 17.73
CA VAL A 343 14.33 5.71 17.92
C VAL A 343 12.90 6.16 18.14
N LEU A 344 12.64 6.73 19.30
CA LEU A 344 11.34 7.32 19.63
C LEU A 344 10.97 8.40 18.60
N ARG A 345 9.80 8.26 17.96
CA ARG A 345 9.33 9.12 16.86
C ARG A 345 10.31 9.17 15.70
N GLY A 346 10.97 8.06 15.42
CA GLY A 346 11.84 7.91 14.28
C GLY A 346 11.08 7.92 12.96
N LEU A 347 11.78 7.72 11.86
CA LEU A 347 11.18 7.70 10.52
C LEU A 347 10.18 6.54 10.39
N ASN A 348 8.89 6.85 10.43
CA ASN A 348 7.82 5.90 10.13
C ASN A 348 7.69 5.73 8.60
N ARG A 349 8.29 4.68 8.06
CA ARG A 349 8.35 4.46 6.61
C ARG A 349 6.99 4.08 6.02
N ALA A 350 6.08 3.56 6.82
CA ALA A 350 4.73 3.23 6.37
C ALA A 350 3.93 4.48 5.93
N MET A 351 4.17 5.61 6.60
CA MET A 351 3.44 6.87 6.41
C MET A 351 4.31 7.95 5.75
N GLY A 352 5.56 8.08 6.20
CA GLY A 352 6.42 9.26 5.95
C GLY A 352 7.31 9.18 4.71
N ILE A 353 7.63 8.00 4.18
CA ILE A 353 8.47 7.92 2.97
C ILE A 353 7.69 8.20 1.69
N ARG A 354 8.43 8.65 0.70
CA ARG A 354 7.95 8.81 -0.68
C ARG A 354 8.93 8.09 -1.60
N ARG A 355 8.50 6.96 -2.15
CA ARG A 355 9.32 6.12 -3.03
C ARG A 355 8.58 5.76 -4.31
N GLN A 356 9.32 5.54 -5.38
CA GLN A 356 8.73 5.10 -6.63
C GLN A 356 8.11 3.70 -6.47
N PRO A 357 6.83 3.51 -6.84
CA PRO A 357 6.15 2.22 -6.68
C PRO A 357 6.54 1.20 -7.77
N GLY A 358 7.23 1.63 -8.82
CA GLY A 358 7.50 0.78 -9.95
C GLY A 358 6.21 0.19 -10.54
N SER A 359 6.27 -1.05 -11.00
CA SER A 359 5.14 -1.74 -11.61
C SER A 359 3.89 -1.89 -10.73
N ALA A 360 3.97 -1.58 -9.43
CA ALA A 360 2.78 -1.60 -8.56
C ALA A 360 1.78 -0.48 -8.90
N ILE A 361 2.17 0.53 -9.69
CA ILE A 361 1.23 1.57 -10.14
C ILE A 361 0.31 1.10 -11.30
N LYS A 362 0.73 0.11 -12.10
CA LYS A 362 0.07 -0.31 -13.34
C LYS A 362 -1.44 -0.53 -13.19
N PRO A 363 -1.93 -1.31 -12.20
CA PRO A 363 -3.35 -1.59 -12.05
C PRO A 363 -4.19 -0.35 -11.77
N VAL A 364 -3.68 0.58 -10.97
CA VAL A 364 -4.39 1.78 -10.50
C VAL A 364 -4.16 3.01 -11.40
N SER A 365 -3.56 2.82 -12.55
CA SER A 365 -3.31 3.86 -13.55
C SER A 365 -3.69 3.38 -14.95
N THR A 366 -2.74 2.80 -15.69
CA THR A 366 -2.90 2.41 -17.10
C THR A 366 -4.02 1.39 -17.31
N TYR A 367 -4.04 0.29 -16.54
CA TYR A 367 -5.02 -0.78 -16.74
C TYR A 367 -6.43 -0.37 -16.30
N ALA A 368 -6.55 0.38 -15.19
CA ALA A 368 -7.84 0.94 -14.78
C ALA A 368 -8.40 1.89 -15.84
N ALA A 369 -7.56 2.79 -16.40
CA ALA A 369 -7.95 3.70 -17.45
C ALA A 369 -8.41 2.94 -18.71
N ALA A 370 -7.62 1.96 -19.16
CA ALA A 370 -7.90 1.19 -20.37
C ALA A 370 -9.25 0.46 -20.29
N ILE A 371 -9.53 -0.19 -19.17
CA ILE A 371 -10.76 -0.97 -18.98
C ILE A 371 -11.98 -0.07 -18.78
N ASP A 372 -11.84 0.94 -17.89
CA ASP A 372 -12.98 1.75 -17.46
C ASP A 372 -13.41 2.80 -18.51
N ALA A 373 -12.44 3.47 -19.16
CA ALA A 373 -12.72 4.57 -20.09
C ALA A 373 -12.63 4.18 -21.57
N TYR A 374 -11.79 3.19 -21.91
CA TYR A 374 -11.50 2.85 -23.31
C TYR A 374 -12.07 1.51 -23.75
N GLY A 375 -12.79 0.80 -22.85
CA GLY A 375 -13.53 -0.43 -23.20
C GLY A 375 -12.65 -1.66 -23.42
N TYR A 376 -11.37 -1.62 -23.02
CA TYR A 376 -10.54 -2.83 -23.06
C TYR A 376 -11.08 -3.91 -22.13
N LEU A 377 -10.88 -5.15 -22.54
CA LEU A 377 -11.25 -6.35 -21.79
C LEU A 377 -9.99 -7.12 -21.37
N PRO A 378 -10.04 -7.97 -20.38
CA PRO A 378 -8.91 -8.84 -20.01
C PRO A 378 -8.37 -9.67 -21.17
N SER A 379 -9.24 -10.02 -22.14
CA SER A 379 -8.90 -10.72 -23.39
C SER A 379 -8.39 -9.82 -24.51
N SER A 380 -8.45 -8.49 -24.38
CA SER A 380 -7.95 -7.57 -25.42
C SER A 380 -6.45 -7.76 -25.66
N ILE A 381 -6.04 -7.77 -26.92
CA ILE A 381 -4.63 -7.94 -27.30
C ILE A 381 -3.93 -6.60 -27.34
N ILE A 382 -2.74 -6.54 -26.73
CA ILE A 382 -1.78 -5.44 -26.77
C ILE A 382 -0.41 -5.97 -27.19
N ASP A 383 0.49 -5.09 -27.64
CA ASP A 383 1.77 -5.51 -28.22
C ASP A 383 2.94 -5.34 -27.23
N ASP A 384 3.68 -6.45 -27.01
CA ASP A 384 4.92 -6.49 -26.20
C ASP A 384 6.19 -6.48 -27.06
N THR A 385 6.08 -6.16 -28.34
CA THR A 385 7.23 -6.08 -29.24
C THR A 385 8.08 -4.86 -28.90
N PRO A 386 9.41 -5.01 -28.64
CA PRO A 386 10.30 -3.92 -28.34
C PRO A 386 10.27 -2.85 -29.42
N ARG A 387 10.05 -1.61 -29.01
CA ARG A 387 10.06 -0.45 -29.91
C ARG A 387 10.49 0.83 -29.20
N THR A 388 10.86 1.84 -29.99
CA THR A 388 11.15 3.18 -29.49
C THR A 388 9.88 4.02 -29.51
N PHE A 389 9.52 4.59 -28.36
CA PHE A 389 8.41 5.52 -28.20
C PHE A 389 8.81 6.97 -28.38
N ALA A 390 7.84 7.88 -28.34
CA ALA A 390 8.07 9.32 -28.48
C ALA A 390 9.14 9.81 -27.47
N GLY A 391 9.99 10.76 -27.91
CA GLY A 391 11.11 11.25 -27.11
C GLY A 391 12.30 10.29 -26.99
N GLY A 392 12.33 9.20 -27.75
CA GLY A 392 13.43 8.22 -27.70
C GLY A 392 13.33 7.24 -26.53
N TYR A 393 12.17 7.13 -25.88
CA TYR A 393 11.97 6.23 -24.75
C TYR A 393 11.89 4.77 -25.20
N VAL A 394 12.73 3.92 -24.61
CA VAL A 394 12.81 2.48 -24.92
C VAL A 394 12.64 1.67 -23.64
N PRO A 395 11.40 1.24 -23.30
CA PRO A 395 11.17 0.36 -22.15
C PRO A 395 11.67 -1.05 -22.44
N GLY A 396 12.13 -1.75 -21.40
CA GLY A 396 12.51 -3.15 -21.46
C GLY A 396 11.77 -4.00 -20.43
N ASN A 397 11.46 -5.26 -20.78
CA ASN A 397 10.90 -6.21 -19.84
C ASN A 397 11.99 -6.74 -18.89
N ALA A 398 11.60 -7.16 -17.68
CA ALA A 398 12.51 -7.86 -16.78
C ALA A 398 13.04 -9.13 -17.45
N GLY A 399 14.37 -9.32 -17.41
CA GLY A 399 15.05 -10.43 -18.08
C GLY A 399 15.15 -10.30 -19.61
N GLY A 400 14.72 -9.19 -20.22
CA GLY A 400 14.90 -8.88 -21.64
C GLY A 400 13.99 -9.67 -22.61
N ALA A 401 13.07 -10.51 -22.10
CA ALA A 401 12.17 -11.30 -22.95
C ALA A 401 11.09 -10.42 -23.59
N SER A 402 10.68 -10.74 -24.82
CA SER A 402 9.56 -10.17 -25.55
C SER A 402 8.57 -11.27 -25.93
N TYR A 403 7.29 -10.95 -25.86
CA TYR A 403 6.22 -11.93 -26.09
C TYR A 403 5.34 -11.59 -27.30
N GLY A 404 5.61 -10.48 -28.01
CA GLY A 404 4.77 -10.03 -29.12
C GLY A 404 3.35 -9.70 -28.67
N PRO A 405 2.32 -10.00 -29.49
CA PRO A 405 0.93 -9.82 -29.10
C PRO A 405 0.56 -10.68 -27.89
N VAL A 406 0.05 -10.05 -26.82
CA VAL A 406 -0.38 -10.71 -25.58
C VAL A 406 -1.73 -10.16 -25.12
N THR A 407 -2.47 -10.94 -24.34
CA THR A 407 -3.70 -10.43 -23.72
C THR A 407 -3.40 -9.40 -22.64
N LEU A 408 -4.33 -8.48 -22.40
CA LEU A 408 -4.26 -7.51 -21.30
C LEU A 408 -4.03 -8.23 -19.95
N ARG A 409 -4.71 -9.37 -19.72
CA ARG A 409 -4.52 -10.25 -18.56
C ARG A 409 -3.08 -10.74 -18.44
N GLU A 410 -2.54 -11.24 -19.53
CA GLU A 410 -1.17 -11.79 -19.54
C GLU A 410 -0.14 -10.69 -19.27
N ALA A 411 -0.26 -9.55 -19.95
CA ALA A 411 0.62 -8.41 -19.75
C ALA A 411 0.64 -7.91 -18.30
N LEU A 412 -0.54 -7.78 -17.64
CA LEU A 412 -0.61 -7.38 -16.25
C LEU A 412 -0.09 -8.46 -15.31
N SER A 413 -0.47 -9.72 -15.51
CA SER A 413 -0.08 -10.81 -14.62
C SER A 413 1.42 -11.10 -14.64
N ARG A 414 2.06 -10.99 -15.80
CA ARG A 414 3.52 -11.10 -15.98
C ARG A 414 4.24 -9.78 -15.70
N SER A 415 3.47 -8.66 -15.55
CA SER A 415 4.05 -7.33 -15.33
C SER A 415 4.89 -6.80 -16.50
N LEU A 416 4.51 -7.08 -17.75
CA LEU A 416 5.25 -6.68 -18.94
C LEU A 416 5.32 -5.14 -19.03
N ASN A 417 6.50 -4.62 -19.34
CA ASN A 417 6.73 -3.19 -19.40
C ASN A 417 6.41 -2.62 -20.78
N VAL A 418 6.89 -3.28 -21.83
CA VAL A 418 6.70 -2.80 -23.21
C VAL A 418 5.21 -2.72 -23.53
N ALA A 419 4.46 -3.80 -23.30
CA ALA A 419 3.01 -3.85 -23.50
C ALA A 419 2.26 -2.81 -22.66
N THR A 420 2.71 -2.53 -21.43
CA THR A 420 2.08 -1.51 -20.58
C THR A 420 2.33 -0.09 -21.11
N VAL A 421 3.54 0.19 -21.61
CA VAL A 421 3.86 1.49 -22.20
C VAL A 421 3.16 1.67 -23.55
N ASP A 422 3.05 0.61 -24.35
CA ASP A 422 2.26 0.57 -25.58
C ASP A 422 0.79 0.94 -25.35
N LEU A 423 0.19 0.31 -24.34
CA LEU A 423 -1.17 0.63 -23.92
C LEU A 423 -1.30 2.07 -23.44
N ALA A 424 -0.33 2.57 -22.61
CA ALA A 424 -0.35 3.94 -22.11
C ALA A 424 -0.17 4.99 -23.23
N ASP A 425 0.65 4.70 -24.23
CA ASP A 425 0.82 5.56 -25.42
C ASP A 425 -0.48 5.59 -26.23
N THR A 426 -1.13 4.45 -26.42
CA THR A 426 -2.39 4.31 -27.17
C THR A 426 -3.55 5.06 -26.51
N ILE A 427 -3.74 4.94 -25.19
CA ILE A 427 -4.84 5.62 -24.46
C ILE A 427 -4.49 7.05 -24.06
N GLY A 428 -3.21 7.41 -24.15
CA GLY A 428 -2.66 8.71 -23.83
C GLY A 428 -2.30 8.90 -22.34
N VAL A 429 -1.12 9.45 -22.07
CA VAL A 429 -0.60 9.76 -20.72
C VAL A 429 -1.57 10.58 -19.86
N PRO A 430 -2.34 11.57 -20.39
CA PRO A 430 -3.33 12.28 -19.59
C PRO A 430 -4.40 11.38 -18.95
N ALA A 431 -4.84 10.32 -19.65
CA ALA A 431 -5.78 9.36 -19.11
C ALA A 431 -5.16 8.56 -17.98
N VAL A 432 -3.96 8.03 -18.16
CA VAL A 432 -3.18 7.28 -17.15
C VAL A 432 -3.01 8.13 -15.89
N ARG A 433 -2.63 9.41 -16.03
CA ARG A 433 -2.48 10.34 -14.92
C ARG A 433 -3.79 10.64 -14.21
N THR A 434 -4.87 10.84 -14.97
CA THR A 434 -6.20 11.11 -14.42
C THR A 434 -6.64 9.96 -13.52
N TYR A 435 -6.48 8.71 -13.96
CA TYR A 435 -6.85 7.55 -13.14
C TYR A 435 -5.96 7.40 -11.92
N ALA A 436 -4.64 7.53 -12.03
CA ALA A 436 -3.77 7.52 -10.86
C ALA A 436 -4.21 8.55 -9.80
N ASN A 437 -4.57 9.77 -10.22
CA ASN A 437 -5.09 10.80 -9.31
C ASN A 437 -6.47 10.43 -8.72
N ARG A 438 -7.37 9.79 -9.49
CA ARG A 438 -8.66 9.28 -8.97
C ARG A 438 -8.47 8.25 -7.88
N PHE A 439 -7.41 7.44 -7.96
CA PHE A 439 -7.03 6.48 -6.92
C PHE A 439 -6.34 7.13 -5.71
N GLY A 440 -6.18 8.45 -5.68
CA GLY A 440 -5.58 9.18 -4.57
C GLY A 440 -4.06 9.34 -4.62
N LEU A 441 -3.42 8.95 -5.74
CA LEU A 441 -2.00 9.17 -5.95
C LEU A 441 -1.80 10.60 -6.47
N SER A 442 -1.30 11.48 -5.60
CA SER A 442 -1.08 12.90 -5.95
C SER A 442 0.18 13.04 -6.82
N LEU A 443 0.01 13.03 -8.14
CA LEU A 443 1.11 13.09 -9.11
C LEU A 443 1.54 14.54 -9.40
N ASP A 444 2.86 14.73 -9.55
CA ASP A 444 3.42 16.00 -9.99
C ASP A 444 3.12 16.30 -11.47
N ALA A 445 3.24 17.55 -11.87
CA ALA A 445 3.10 17.94 -13.28
C ALA A 445 4.18 17.31 -14.18
N ALA A 446 5.39 17.12 -13.64
CA ALA A 446 6.52 16.50 -14.33
C ALA A 446 6.31 15.00 -14.63
N ASP A 447 5.36 14.33 -13.92
CA ASP A 447 5.02 12.93 -14.16
C ASP A 447 4.18 12.72 -15.45
N ALA A 448 3.91 13.78 -16.22
CA ALA A 448 3.14 13.70 -17.45
C ALA A 448 3.97 13.16 -18.64
N ASN A 449 4.51 11.97 -18.52
CA ASN A 449 5.30 11.27 -19.55
C ASN A 449 5.05 9.75 -19.48
N LEU A 450 5.51 8.98 -20.48
CA LEU A 450 5.27 7.54 -20.59
C LEU A 450 5.87 6.71 -19.46
N SER A 451 6.93 7.19 -18.79
CA SER A 451 7.52 6.45 -17.67
C SER A 451 6.59 6.37 -16.45
N LEU A 452 5.56 7.24 -16.37
CA LEU A 452 4.47 7.15 -15.40
C LEU A 452 3.81 5.76 -15.43
N ALA A 453 3.61 5.18 -16.62
CA ALA A 453 3.00 3.85 -16.76
C ALA A 453 3.77 2.74 -16.02
N LEU A 454 5.05 2.96 -15.75
CA LEU A 454 5.93 2.04 -15.04
C LEU A 454 6.23 2.48 -13.60
N GLY A 455 5.64 3.58 -13.13
CA GLY A 455 5.79 4.08 -11.77
C GLY A 455 7.07 4.86 -11.48
N ALA A 456 7.71 5.40 -12.52
CA ALA A 456 8.78 6.37 -12.36
C ALA A 456 8.16 7.73 -12.05
N LEU A 457 8.05 8.04 -10.76
CA LEU A 457 7.42 9.26 -10.24
C LEU A 457 8.46 10.22 -9.69
N THR A 458 8.18 11.52 -9.81
CA THR A 458 9.04 12.59 -9.30
C THR A 458 9.23 12.49 -7.78
N TYR A 459 8.14 12.37 -7.02
CA TYR A 459 8.20 12.27 -5.56
C TYR A 459 7.92 10.85 -5.04
N GLY A 460 7.23 10.01 -5.80
CA GLY A 460 6.82 8.68 -5.36
C GLY A 460 5.59 8.68 -4.42
N VAL A 461 5.35 7.55 -3.76
CA VAL A 461 4.20 7.30 -2.89
C VAL A 461 4.63 6.65 -1.57
N SER A 462 3.79 6.74 -0.52
CA SER A 462 4.00 5.95 0.70
C SER A 462 3.28 4.59 0.62
N PRO A 463 3.68 3.61 1.46
CA PRO A 463 2.96 2.35 1.59
C PRO A 463 1.47 2.53 1.91
N ALA A 464 1.12 3.43 2.81
CA ALA A 464 -0.27 3.73 3.15
C ALA A 464 -1.06 4.28 1.96
N GLN A 465 -0.47 5.20 1.17
CA GLN A 465 -1.13 5.73 -0.02
C GLN A 465 -1.33 4.68 -1.11
N LEU A 466 -0.31 3.85 -1.35
CA LEU A 466 -0.41 2.79 -2.35
C LEU A 466 -1.41 1.72 -1.91
N GLY A 467 -1.41 1.31 -0.64
CA GLY A 467 -2.40 0.40 -0.07
C GLY A 467 -3.84 0.92 -0.24
N ALA A 468 -4.07 2.20 0.09
CA ALA A 468 -5.38 2.84 -0.07
C ALA A 468 -5.84 2.89 -1.54
N ALA A 469 -4.94 3.06 -2.50
CA ALA A 469 -5.28 2.98 -3.91
C ALA A 469 -5.83 1.59 -4.29
N TYR A 470 -5.27 0.52 -3.73
CA TYR A 470 -5.75 -0.84 -3.99
C TYR A 470 -7.06 -1.18 -3.28
N CYS A 471 -7.40 -0.51 -2.17
CA CYS A 471 -8.72 -0.64 -1.56
C CYS A 471 -9.84 -0.35 -2.56
N ALA A 472 -9.65 0.61 -3.48
CA ALA A 472 -10.63 0.93 -4.51
C ALA A 472 -10.87 -0.24 -5.50
N LEU A 473 -9.91 -1.12 -5.71
CA LEU A 473 -10.11 -2.33 -6.52
C LEU A 473 -10.94 -3.38 -5.76
N ALA A 474 -10.73 -3.49 -4.44
CA ALA A 474 -11.43 -4.46 -3.60
C ALA A 474 -12.89 -4.11 -3.34
N ASN A 475 -13.19 -2.81 -3.15
CA ASN A 475 -14.52 -2.30 -2.72
C ASN A 475 -15.46 -1.87 -3.86
N GLY A 476 -15.17 -2.29 -5.10
CA GLY A 476 -16.02 -1.96 -6.26
C GLY A 476 -15.82 -0.54 -6.79
N GLY A 477 -14.63 0.00 -6.66
CA GLY A 477 -14.19 1.22 -7.34
C GLY A 477 -14.33 2.51 -6.53
N MET A 478 -14.52 2.43 -5.21
CA MET A 478 -14.65 3.60 -4.34
C MET A 478 -13.29 3.96 -3.73
N ARG A 479 -12.83 5.20 -3.97
CA ARG A 479 -11.61 5.73 -3.38
C ARG A 479 -11.80 5.92 -1.88
N VAL A 480 -10.82 5.49 -1.09
CA VAL A 480 -10.73 5.73 0.35
C VAL A 480 -9.51 6.57 0.67
N THR A 481 -9.52 7.23 1.82
CA THR A 481 -8.37 7.99 2.34
C THR A 481 -7.77 7.23 3.52
N PRO A 482 -6.46 6.92 3.51
CA PRO A 482 -5.84 6.23 4.62
C PRO A 482 -5.84 7.11 5.87
N HIS A 483 -6.25 6.56 7.01
CA HIS A 483 -6.30 7.24 8.30
C HIS A 483 -6.15 6.23 9.45
N THR A 484 -5.53 6.65 10.54
CA THR A 484 -5.45 5.86 11.77
C THR A 484 -6.57 6.21 12.75
N ILE A 485 -7.10 7.43 12.66
CA ILE A 485 -8.04 8.00 13.63
C ILE A 485 -9.46 7.97 13.07
N ARG A 486 -10.37 7.29 13.78
CA ARG A 486 -11.81 7.29 13.48
C ARG A 486 -12.48 8.56 14.00
N TRP A 487 -12.19 8.96 15.24
CA TRP A 487 -12.66 10.21 15.82
C TRP A 487 -11.83 10.63 17.02
N ILE A 488 -11.90 11.93 17.40
CA ILE A 488 -11.24 12.50 18.57
C ILE A 488 -12.30 13.21 19.42
N GLY A 489 -12.34 12.88 20.72
CA GLY A 489 -13.10 13.58 21.75
C GLY A 489 -12.20 14.42 22.65
N ASP A 490 -12.79 15.42 23.33
CA ASP A 490 -12.14 16.07 24.48
C ASP A 490 -12.55 15.33 25.77
N GLY A 491 -11.82 15.63 26.87
CA GLY A 491 -12.09 15.03 28.18
C GLY A 491 -13.47 15.32 28.79
N ASP A 492 -14.33 16.09 28.10
CA ASP A 492 -15.71 16.37 28.47
C ASP A 492 -16.71 15.61 27.57
N GLY A 493 -16.23 14.73 26.69
CA GLY A 493 -17.05 13.90 25.80
C GLY A 493 -17.54 14.61 24.53
N ARG A 494 -17.01 15.80 24.20
CA ARG A 494 -17.36 16.50 22.96
C ARG A 494 -16.48 15.97 21.83
N VAL A 495 -17.12 15.57 20.73
CA VAL A 495 -16.41 15.16 19.50
C VAL A 495 -15.82 16.40 18.82
N LEU A 496 -14.49 16.40 18.66
CA LEU A 496 -13.71 17.47 18.01
C LEU A 496 -13.45 17.15 16.54
N TYR A 497 -13.28 15.88 16.21
CA TYR A 497 -13.01 15.39 14.88
C TYR A 497 -13.68 14.03 14.65
N ARG A 498 -14.10 13.79 13.43
CA ARG A 498 -14.51 12.47 12.92
C ARG A 498 -13.94 12.28 11.51
N ALA A 499 -13.38 11.11 11.26
CA ALA A 499 -12.87 10.78 9.93
C ALA A 499 -13.95 10.94 8.87
N ASN A 500 -13.56 11.51 7.74
CA ASN A 500 -14.46 11.66 6.61
C ASN A 500 -14.44 10.39 5.77
N GLU A 501 -15.50 9.60 5.87
CA GLU A 501 -15.69 8.37 5.09
C GLU A 501 -16.37 8.64 3.73
N SER A 502 -16.34 9.90 3.25
CA SER A 502 -16.89 10.19 1.92
C SER A 502 -16.12 9.41 0.85
N LYS A 503 -16.86 8.73 0.01
CA LYS A 503 -16.33 7.85 -1.03
C LYS A 503 -16.56 8.47 -2.41
N ASP A 504 -15.48 8.91 -3.04
CA ASP A 504 -15.48 9.27 -4.46
C ASP A 504 -15.26 8.03 -5.32
N ARG A 505 -15.94 7.96 -6.45
CA ARG A 505 -15.75 6.85 -7.39
C ARG A 505 -14.47 7.05 -8.20
N ALA A 506 -13.52 6.13 -8.04
CA ALA A 506 -12.29 6.07 -8.84
C ALA A 506 -12.52 5.40 -10.20
N LEU A 507 -13.29 4.29 -10.22
CA LEU A 507 -13.65 3.55 -11.43
C LEU A 507 -14.98 2.81 -11.23
N SER A 508 -15.55 2.24 -12.33
CA SER A 508 -16.79 1.44 -12.27
C SER A 508 -16.57 0.11 -11.51
N PRO A 509 -17.62 -0.45 -10.92
CA PRO A 509 -17.54 -1.75 -10.26
C PRO A 509 -17.09 -2.88 -11.22
N GLU A 510 -17.53 -2.81 -12.46
CA GLU A 510 -17.16 -3.75 -13.50
C GLU A 510 -15.66 -3.71 -13.80
N ALA A 511 -15.11 -2.51 -13.97
CA ALA A 511 -13.67 -2.32 -14.19
C ALA A 511 -12.85 -2.75 -12.97
N ALA A 512 -13.29 -2.40 -11.76
CA ALA A 512 -12.63 -2.82 -10.51
C ALA A 512 -12.54 -4.36 -10.43
N TYR A 513 -13.64 -5.06 -10.75
CA TYR A 513 -13.67 -6.51 -10.73
C TYR A 513 -12.77 -7.12 -11.82
N MET A 514 -12.79 -6.58 -13.05
CA MET A 514 -11.97 -7.10 -14.15
C MET A 514 -10.46 -6.93 -13.86
N VAL A 515 -10.04 -5.77 -13.32
CA VAL A 515 -8.65 -5.55 -12.86
C VAL A 515 -8.30 -6.51 -11.73
N THR A 516 -9.20 -6.68 -10.74
CA THR A 516 -9.01 -7.62 -9.62
C THR A 516 -8.87 -9.07 -10.12
N ASP A 517 -9.69 -9.51 -11.06
CA ASP A 517 -9.62 -10.85 -11.63
C ASP A 517 -8.30 -11.10 -12.37
N MET A 518 -7.78 -10.11 -13.11
CA MET A 518 -6.43 -10.17 -13.67
C MET A 518 -5.35 -10.24 -12.60
N LEU A 519 -5.51 -9.51 -11.47
CA LEU A 519 -4.57 -9.53 -10.35
C LEU A 519 -4.65 -10.83 -9.52
N LYS A 520 -5.80 -11.51 -9.49
CA LYS A 520 -5.89 -12.91 -9.01
C LYS A 520 -5.02 -13.83 -9.87
N THR A 521 -4.99 -13.62 -11.19
CA THR A 521 -4.08 -14.37 -12.08
C THR A 521 -2.61 -14.07 -11.74
N ALA A 522 -2.26 -12.80 -11.46
CA ALA A 522 -0.91 -12.43 -11.03
C ALA A 522 -0.51 -13.10 -9.71
N ALA A 523 -1.45 -13.22 -8.77
CA ALA A 523 -1.24 -13.84 -7.45
C ALA A 523 -1.18 -15.38 -7.49
N THR A 524 -1.75 -16.03 -8.50
CA THR A 524 -1.77 -17.51 -8.61
C THR A 524 -0.68 -18.07 -9.51
N ARG A 525 -0.42 -17.46 -10.64
CA ARG A 525 0.51 -17.97 -11.68
C ARG A 525 1.41 -16.90 -12.32
N GLY A 526 1.29 -15.64 -11.90
CA GLY A 526 2.07 -14.51 -12.43
C GLY A 526 3.20 -14.04 -11.52
N SER A 527 3.54 -12.76 -11.66
CA SER A 527 4.65 -12.10 -10.94
C SER A 527 4.46 -12.08 -9.42
N ALA A 528 3.25 -12.22 -8.90
CA ALA A 528 2.94 -12.23 -7.47
C ALA A 528 2.57 -13.63 -6.94
N LYS A 529 2.98 -14.72 -7.61
CA LYS A 529 2.59 -16.10 -7.28
C LYS A 529 2.89 -16.54 -5.84
N ALA A 530 3.86 -15.90 -5.17
CA ALA A 530 4.16 -16.17 -3.76
C ALA A 530 2.96 -15.87 -2.84
N LEU A 531 2.02 -15.01 -3.26
CA LEU A 531 0.81 -14.69 -2.50
C LEU A 531 -0.14 -15.89 -2.36
N ALA A 532 -0.09 -16.85 -3.29
CA ALA A 532 -0.90 -18.07 -3.20
C ALA A 532 -0.69 -18.85 -1.89
N ALA A 533 0.49 -18.67 -1.24
CA ALA A 533 0.80 -19.30 0.05
C ALA A 533 -0.04 -18.77 1.22
N CYS A 534 -0.86 -17.72 1.05
CA CYS A 534 -1.81 -17.28 2.08
C CYS A 534 -2.99 -18.23 2.27
N GLY A 535 -3.31 -19.06 1.27
CA GLY A 535 -4.36 -20.09 1.36
C GLY A 535 -5.79 -19.56 1.26
N MET A 536 -5.98 -18.32 0.81
CA MET A 536 -7.28 -17.68 0.63
C MET A 536 -7.37 -16.95 -0.72
N PRO A 537 -8.58 -16.56 -1.17
CA PRO A 537 -8.73 -15.71 -2.36
C PRO A 537 -8.00 -14.38 -2.18
N VAL A 538 -6.99 -14.14 -3.02
CA VAL A 538 -6.13 -12.96 -2.96
C VAL A 538 -5.84 -12.44 -4.36
N ALA A 539 -5.81 -11.14 -4.49
CA ALA A 539 -5.30 -10.44 -5.66
C ALA A 539 -4.07 -9.60 -5.27
N GLY A 540 -3.17 -9.34 -6.21
CA GLY A 540 -2.00 -8.55 -5.84
C GLY A 540 -1.08 -8.21 -6.99
N LYS A 541 -0.17 -7.28 -6.73
CA LYS A 541 0.81 -6.78 -7.70
C LYS A 541 2.13 -6.49 -7.03
N THR A 542 3.19 -6.83 -7.73
CA THR A 542 4.57 -6.55 -7.34
C THR A 542 5.08 -5.28 -8.01
N GLY A 543 5.98 -4.58 -7.33
CA GLY A 543 6.75 -3.46 -7.86
C GLY A 543 8.24 -3.68 -7.64
N THR A 544 9.05 -3.26 -8.59
CA THR A 544 10.50 -3.29 -8.49
C THR A 544 11.02 -2.05 -9.18
N VAL A 545 11.93 -1.34 -8.53
CA VAL A 545 12.62 -0.17 -9.07
C VAL A 545 14.09 -0.51 -9.15
N ALA A 546 14.55 -0.80 -10.35
CA ALA A 546 15.96 -1.06 -10.62
C ALA A 546 16.79 0.22 -10.51
N GLU A 547 18.04 0.09 -10.11
CA GLU A 547 19.02 1.15 -10.12
C GLU A 547 20.34 0.67 -10.72
N GLY A 548 20.60 1.13 -11.95
CA GLY A 548 21.69 0.62 -12.77
C GLY A 548 21.48 -0.84 -13.21
N SER A 549 22.58 -1.53 -13.48
CA SER A 549 22.61 -2.96 -13.84
C SER A 549 22.69 -3.88 -12.63
N ASP A 550 23.05 -3.36 -11.46
CA ASP A 550 23.65 -4.15 -10.38
C ASP A 550 22.72 -4.41 -9.20
N GLY A 551 21.54 -3.76 -9.18
CA GLY A 551 20.61 -3.98 -8.08
C GLY A 551 19.30 -3.22 -8.19
N ASN A 552 18.50 -3.38 -7.15
CA ASN A 552 17.22 -2.71 -6.99
C ASN A 552 17.26 -1.72 -5.82
N ARG A 553 16.59 -0.59 -5.99
CA ARG A 553 16.47 0.45 -4.97
C ARG A 553 15.27 0.21 -4.04
N ASP A 554 14.13 -0.08 -4.64
CA ASP A 554 12.86 -0.28 -3.93
C ASP A 554 12.14 -1.52 -4.46
N ILE A 555 11.63 -2.35 -3.56
CA ILE A 555 10.81 -3.51 -3.90
C ILE A 555 9.49 -3.47 -3.12
N TRP A 556 8.40 -3.76 -3.82
CA TRP A 556 7.05 -3.60 -3.34
C TRP A 556 6.18 -4.82 -3.59
N THR A 557 5.23 -5.07 -2.71
CA THR A 557 4.08 -5.91 -3.00
C THR A 557 2.85 -5.29 -2.36
N VAL A 558 1.77 -5.21 -3.15
CA VAL A 558 0.44 -4.96 -2.62
C VAL A 558 -0.39 -6.22 -2.84
N ALA A 559 -0.94 -6.74 -1.76
CA ALA A 559 -1.86 -7.87 -1.75
C ALA A 559 -3.19 -7.44 -1.13
N TYR A 560 -4.30 -7.92 -1.64
CA TYR A 560 -5.59 -7.60 -1.06
C TYR A 560 -6.59 -8.73 -1.18
N THR A 561 -7.48 -8.78 -0.20
CA THR A 561 -8.69 -9.59 -0.14
C THR A 561 -9.91 -8.66 -0.24
N PRO A 562 -11.16 -9.15 -0.22
CA PRO A 562 -12.31 -8.25 -0.11
C PRO A 562 -12.31 -7.38 1.15
N GLU A 563 -11.66 -7.79 2.23
CA GLU A 563 -11.70 -7.12 3.54
C GLU A 563 -10.49 -6.24 3.83
N THR A 564 -9.29 -6.65 3.41
CA THR A 564 -8.04 -5.97 3.77
C THR A 564 -7.10 -5.79 2.58
N ALA A 565 -6.42 -4.65 2.52
CA ALA A 565 -5.32 -4.38 1.59
C ALA A 565 -4.00 -4.24 2.36
N VAL A 566 -3.02 -5.07 2.00
CA VAL A 566 -1.70 -5.12 2.65
C VAL A 566 -0.66 -4.61 1.68
N CYS A 567 0.08 -3.56 2.07
CA CYS A 567 1.19 -3.02 1.28
C CYS A 567 2.51 -3.21 2.03
N VAL A 568 3.47 -3.83 1.40
CA VAL A 568 4.84 -4.00 1.92
C VAL A 568 5.83 -3.33 0.98
N TRP A 569 6.72 -2.54 1.57
CA TRP A 569 7.89 -1.95 0.94
C TRP A 569 9.17 -2.45 1.62
N MET A 570 10.23 -2.64 0.84
CA MET A 570 11.59 -2.87 1.34
C MET A 570 12.61 -2.09 0.50
N GLY A 571 13.67 -1.58 1.16
CA GLY A 571 14.73 -0.80 0.54
C GLY A 571 15.68 -0.21 1.57
N PHE A 572 16.57 0.67 1.13
CA PHE A 572 17.47 1.42 2.01
C PHE A 572 16.96 2.85 2.22
N ASP A 573 17.21 3.42 3.41
CA ASP A 573 16.79 4.79 3.74
C ASP A 573 17.48 5.83 2.87
N ASP A 574 18.79 5.72 2.73
CA ASP A 574 19.61 6.62 1.92
C ASP A 574 20.11 5.91 0.65
N PRO A 575 19.52 6.22 -0.53
CA PRO A 575 20.01 5.68 -1.78
C PRO A 575 21.39 6.23 -2.18
N GLY A 576 21.87 7.30 -1.51
CA GLY A 576 23.18 7.91 -1.78
C GLY A 576 24.36 7.09 -1.28
N THR A 577 24.16 6.14 -0.37
CA THR A 577 25.25 5.28 0.17
C THR A 577 25.82 4.29 -0.82
N GLY A 578 25.15 4.07 -1.94
CA GLY A 578 25.52 3.04 -2.91
C GLY A 578 25.01 1.64 -2.60
N ASP A 579 24.37 1.44 -1.42
CA ASP A 579 23.74 0.17 -1.08
C ASP A 579 22.53 -0.10 -1.97
N ARG A 580 22.42 -1.34 -2.43
CA ARG A 580 21.35 -1.82 -3.33
C ARG A 580 20.88 -3.19 -2.87
N LEU A 581 19.61 -3.45 -3.06
CA LEU A 581 19.09 -4.82 -2.99
C LEU A 581 19.62 -5.59 -4.19
N PRO A 582 19.96 -6.89 -4.04
CA PRO A 582 20.43 -7.70 -5.17
C PRO A 582 19.46 -7.64 -6.36
N ALA A 583 19.96 -7.65 -7.59
CA ALA A 583 19.13 -7.62 -8.79
C ALA A 583 18.16 -8.82 -8.89
N SER A 584 18.50 -9.96 -8.25
CA SER A 584 17.66 -11.14 -8.12
C SER A 584 16.44 -10.93 -7.19
N GLU A 585 16.49 -9.92 -6.31
CA GLU A 585 15.47 -9.68 -5.29
C GLU A 585 14.49 -8.62 -5.77
N GLY A 586 13.35 -9.05 -6.29
CA GLY A 586 12.26 -8.17 -6.69
C GLY A 586 11.09 -8.21 -5.73
N GLY A 587 10.04 -7.48 -6.06
CA GLY A 587 8.78 -7.51 -5.30
C GLY A 587 8.15 -8.90 -5.18
N SER A 588 8.43 -9.81 -6.10
CA SER A 588 7.98 -11.22 -6.06
C SER A 588 8.67 -12.06 -4.96
N GLY A 589 9.74 -11.57 -4.37
CA GLY A 589 10.55 -12.21 -3.35
C GLY A 589 10.06 -11.95 -1.92
N TYR A 590 10.89 -11.28 -1.13
CA TYR A 590 10.63 -11.02 0.29
C TYR A 590 9.33 -10.27 0.57
N PRO A 591 8.96 -9.17 -0.13
CA PRO A 591 7.71 -8.47 0.17
C PRO A 591 6.47 -9.34 -0.07
N ALA A 592 6.45 -10.14 -1.16
CA ALA A 592 5.31 -11.01 -1.45
C ALA A 592 5.19 -12.15 -0.43
N ARG A 593 6.32 -12.74 0.00
CA ARG A 593 6.33 -13.76 1.06
C ARG A 593 5.88 -13.19 2.41
N LEU A 594 6.25 -11.95 2.74
CA LEU A 594 5.83 -11.28 3.97
C LEU A 594 4.32 -11.00 3.95
N CYS A 595 3.77 -10.45 2.84
CA CYS A 595 2.34 -10.30 2.65
C CYS A 595 1.58 -11.64 2.82
N ALA A 596 2.06 -12.70 2.16
CA ALA A 596 1.44 -14.02 2.24
C ALA A 596 1.47 -14.60 3.65
N ALA A 597 2.58 -14.44 4.38
CA ALA A 597 2.72 -14.89 5.75
C ALA A 597 1.75 -14.14 6.68
N PHE A 598 1.68 -12.82 6.56
CA PHE A 598 0.75 -12.01 7.33
C PHE A 598 -0.70 -12.45 7.08
N LEU A 599 -1.15 -12.46 5.81
CA LEU A 599 -2.52 -12.85 5.47
C LEU A 599 -2.86 -14.27 5.94
N ARG A 600 -1.93 -15.22 5.82
CA ARG A 600 -2.12 -16.59 6.31
C ARG A 600 -2.30 -16.63 7.82
N ASN A 601 -1.44 -15.92 8.57
CA ASN A 601 -1.45 -15.94 10.02
C ASN A 601 -2.73 -15.30 10.59
N VAL A 602 -3.28 -14.29 9.89
CA VAL A 602 -4.51 -13.60 10.29
C VAL A 602 -5.77 -14.14 9.61
N SER A 603 -5.67 -15.22 8.82
CA SER A 603 -6.78 -15.76 8.00
C SER A 603 -8.04 -16.09 8.78
N GLY A 604 -7.89 -16.53 10.05
CA GLY A 604 -9.01 -16.80 10.93
C GLY A 604 -9.85 -15.58 11.32
N HIS A 605 -9.34 -14.39 11.11
CA HIS A 605 -10.01 -13.11 11.40
C HIS A 605 -10.54 -12.41 10.15
N LEU A 606 -10.10 -12.86 8.97
CA LEU A 606 -10.62 -12.43 7.69
C LEU A 606 -11.74 -13.38 7.25
N GLY A 607 -12.76 -12.85 6.58
CA GLY A 607 -13.95 -13.63 6.23
C GLY A 607 -13.72 -14.74 5.20
N GLY A 608 -12.52 -14.81 4.58
CA GLY A 608 -12.15 -15.84 3.59
C GLY A 608 -13.02 -15.86 2.34
N ARG A 609 -13.83 -14.82 2.11
CA ARG A 609 -14.73 -14.68 0.97
C ARG A 609 -13.95 -14.37 -0.30
N ASP A 610 -14.49 -14.80 -1.45
CA ASP A 610 -13.98 -14.33 -2.75
C ASP A 610 -14.58 -12.97 -3.14
N PHE A 611 -13.95 -12.30 -4.08
CA PHE A 611 -14.40 -11.01 -4.59
C PHE A 611 -15.78 -11.12 -5.23
N LYS A 612 -16.68 -10.21 -4.86
CA LYS A 612 -18.05 -10.21 -5.35
C LYS A 612 -18.09 -9.73 -6.81
N ARG A 613 -18.53 -10.61 -7.71
CA ARG A 613 -18.73 -10.25 -9.12
C ARG A 613 -19.96 -9.35 -9.28
N PRO A 614 -19.81 -8.14 -9.89
CA PRO A 614 -20.93 -7.24 -10.19
C PRO A 614 -21.90 -7.87 -11.20
N ALA A 615 -23.15 -7.43 -11.21
CA ALA A 615 -24.17 -7.90 -12.14
C ALA A 615 -23.82 -7.58 -13.61
N GLY A 616 -23.08 -6.50 -13.85
CA GLY A 616 -22.59 -6.09 -15.17
C GLY A 616 -21.41 -6.90 -15.71
N VAL A 617 -20.90 -7.90 -14.96
CA VAL A 617 -19.81 -8.78 -15.41
C VAL A 617 -20.31 -10.22 -15.60
N ARG A 618 -19.91 -10.82 -16.70
CA ARG A 618 -20.20 -12.22 -17.09
C ARG A 618 -18.89 -12.96 -17.30
N THR A 619 -18.96 -14.28 -17.30
CA THR A 619 -17.86 -15.17 -17.63
C THR A 619 -18.24 -16.05 -18.81
N ALA A 620 -17.26 -16.35 -19.67
CA ALA A 620 -17.39 -17.31 -20.75
C ALA A 620 -16.14 -18.17 -20.87
N LEU A 621 -16.32 -19.38 -21.41
CA LEU A 621 -15.21 -20.23 -21.80
C LEU A 621 -14.78 -19.82 -23.21
N VAL A 622 -13.54 -19.42 -23.37
CA VAL A 622 -12.97 -18.99 -24.66
C VAL A 622 -11.85 -19.91 -25.09
N ASP A 623 -11.69 -20.00 -26.40
CA ASP A 623 -10.59 -20.73 -27.02
C ASP A 623 -9.31 -19.89 -26.98
N SER A 624 -8.27 -20.41 -26.32
CA SER A 624 -6.99 -19.70 -26.20
C SER A 624 -6.19 -19.69 -27.50
N VAL A 625 -6.44 -20.61 -28.44
CA VAL A 625 -5.79 -20.60 -29.75
C VAL A 625 -6.40 -19.50 -30.63
N ALA A 626 -7.74 -19.41 -30.70
CA ALA A 626 -8.38 -18.30 -31.38
C ALA A 626 -7.96 -16.93 -30.84
N LEU A 627 -7.78 -16.85 -29.51
CA LEU A 627 -7.33 -15.63 -28.87
C LEU A 627 -5.89 -15.24 -29.27
N SER A 628 -4.98 -16.21 -29.44
CA SER A 628 -3.59 -15.95 -29.89
C SER A 628 -3.49 -15.74 -31.40
N ASP A 629 -4.17 -16.51 -32.19
CA ASP A 629 -4.00 -16.55 -33.64
C ASP A 629 -4.91 -15.53 -34.33
N ASP A 630 -6.22 -15.51 -33.99
CA ASP A 630 -7.20 -14.60 -34.59
C ASP A 630 -7.26 -13.24 -33.87
N ARG A 631 -6.69 -13.13 -32.69
CA ARG A 631 -6.68 -11.93 -31.83
C ARG A 631 -8.06 -11.48 -31.39
N ILE A 632 -9.02 -12.39 -31.36
CA ILE A 632 -10.41 -12.17 -30.94
C ILE A 632 -10.82 -13.23 -29.91
N PRO A 633 -11.66 -12.90 -28.93
CA PRO A 633 -12.20 -13.87 -28.00
C PRO A 633 -13.35 -14.66 -28.66
N LEU A 634 -13.09 -15.86 -29.14
CA LEU A 634 -14.11 -16.80 -29.60
C LEU A 634 -14.49 -17.77 -28.48
N LEU A 635 -15.79 -18.12 -28.41
CA LEU A 635 -16.30 -19.10 -27.45
C LEU A 635 -15.73 -20.48 -27.74
N SER A 636 -15.33 -21.20 -26.69
CA SER A 636 -14.97 -22.61 -26.77
C SER A 636 -16.18 -23.46 -27.16
N THR A 637 -15.93 -24.53 -27.92
CA THR A 637 -16.92 -25.55 -28.23
C THR A 637 -16.71 -26.80 -27.38
N GLU A 638 -17.60 -27.77 -27.43
CA GLU A 638 -17.40 -29.09 -26.77
C GLU A 638 -16.17 -29.85 -27.31
N ARG A 639 -15.69 -29.46 -28.49
CA ARG A 639 -14.49 -30.03 -29.11
C ARG A 639 -13.21 -29.29 -28.78
N THR A 640 -13.30 -28.09 -28.17
CA THR A 640 -12.12 -27.37 -27.71
C THR A 640 -11.49 -28.11 -26.52
N PRO A 641 -10.24 -28.58 -26.61
CA PRO A 641 -9.64 -29.34 -25.54
C PRO A 641 -9.50 -28.52 -24.26
N PRO A 642 -9.59 -29.16 -23.06
CA PRO A 642 -9.56 -28.46 -21.77
C PRO A 642 -8.34 -27.54 -21.57
N GLU A 643 -7.16 -27.96 -22.07
CA GLU A 643 -5.93 -27.15 -21.97
C GLU A 643 -5.93 -25.88 -22.82
N TYR A 644 -6.79 -25.81 -23.86
CA TYR A 644 -6.99 -24.61 -24.68
C TYR A 644 -8.28 -23.87 -24.33
N THR A 645 -9.06 -24.40 -23.39
CA THR A 645 -10.25 -23.73 -22.87
C THR A 645 -9.88 -22.86 -21.68
N ARG A 646 -10.24 -21.58 -21.73
CA ARG A 646 -9.98 -20.62 -20.65
C ARG A 646 -11.26 -19.92 -20.23
N LEU A 647 -11.47 -19.86 -18.90
CA LEU A 647 -12.52 -19.03 -18.34
C LEU A 647 -12.04 -17.56 -18.38
N GLU A 648 -12.81 -16.69 -19.02
CA GLU A 648 -12.51 -15.26 -19.13
C GLU A 648 -13.70 -14.42 -18.69
N VAL A 649 -13.41 -13.18 -18.23
CA VAL A 649 -14.41 -12.22 -17.74
C VAL A 649 -14.67 -11.13 -18.78
N PHE A 650 -15.92 -10.75 -18.91
CA PHE A 650 -16.39 -9.77 -19.89
C PHE A 650 -17.40 -8.82 -19.23
N ARG A 651 -17.52 -7.60 -19.75
CA ARG A 651 -18.71 -6.81 -19.52
C ARG A 651 -19.91 -7.50 -20.19
N ALA A 652 -21.07 -7.42 -19.57
CA ALA A 652 -22.28 -8.09 -20.05
C ALA A 652 -22.71 -7.61 -21.45
N ASP A 653 -22.38 -6.37 -21.81
CA ASP A 653 -22.64 -5.75 -23.13
C ASP A 653 -21.54 -6.01 -24.18
N ALA A 654 -20.47 -6.71 -23.79
CA ALA A 654 -19.31 -7.01 -24.65
C ALA A 654 -18.98 -8.52 -24.63
N MET A 655 -19.98 -9.38 -24.42
CA MET A 655 -19.82 -10.83 -24.48
C MET A 655 -19.54 -11.26 -25.91
N PRO A 656 -18.59 -12.21 -26.14
CA PRO A 656 -18.44 -12.84 -27.42
C PRO A 656 -19.70 -13.69 -27.74
N ASP A 657 -20.10 -13.70 -29.00
CA ASP A 657 -21.27 -14.47 -29.54
C ASP A 657 -20.88 -15.52 -30.58
N GLN A 658 -19.61 -15.48 -31.03
CA GLN A 658 -19.09 -16.39 -32.03
C GLN A 658 -18.29 -17.53 -31.36
N PHE A 659 -18.46 -18.75 -31.91
CA PHE A 659 -17.71 -19.90 -31.47
C PHE A 659 -16.44 -20.10 -32.30
N SER A 660 -15.42 -20.68 -31.66
CA SER A 660 -14.19 -21.07 -32.35
C SER A 660 -14.44 -22.14 -33.38
N THR A 661 -13.84 -21.98 -34.57
CA THR A 661 -13.82 -22.95 -35.65
C THR A 661 -12.54 -23.78 -35.72
N HIS A 662 -11.55 -23.49 -34.84
CA HIS A 662 -10.25 -24.19 -34.84
C HIS A 662 -10.33 -25.69 -34.55
N TRP A 663 -11.41 -26.15 -33.91
CA TRP A 663 -11.59 -27.52 -33.44
C TRP A 663 -12.71 -28.26 -34.21
N THR A 664 -13.06 -27.77 -35.40
CA THR A 664 -14.04 -28.43 -36.27
C THR A 664 -13.38 -29.51 -37.11
N SER A 665 -14.11 -30.59 -37.38
CA SER A 665 -13.67 -31.58 -38.37
C SER A 665 -13.60 -30.92 -39.76
N PRO A 666 -12.50 -31.09 -40.48
CA PRO A 666 -12.38 -30.55 -41.83
C PRO A 666 -13.43 -31.15 -42.77
N ALA A 667 -13.99 -30.30 -43.62
CA ALA A 667 -14.82 -30.77 -44.68
C ALA A 667 -14.01 -31.56 -45.74
N THR A 668 -14.61 -32.55 -46.34
CA THR A 668 -13.99 -33.33 -47.43
C THR A 668 -13.74 -32.40 -48.61
N PRO A 669 -12.52 -32.36 -49.18
CA PRO A 669 -12.23 -31.56 -50.36
C PRO A 669 -13.05 -32.08 -51.53
N GLN A 670 -13.42 -31.18 -52.44
CA GLN A 670 -14.17 -31.53 -53.66
C GLN A 670 -13.21 -31.71 -54.84
N ASP A 671 -13.71 -32.42 -55.86
CA ASP A 671 -13.06 -32.58 -57.17
C ASP A 671 -11.65 -33.16 -57.15
N PHE A 672 -11.38 -34.09 -56.20
CA PHE A 672 -10.07 -34.74 -56.16
C PHE A 672 -9.95 -35.65 -57.39
N ARG A 673 -9.00 -35.32 -58.29
CA ARG A 673 -8.82 -35.99 -59.60
C ARG A 673 -7.39 -35.91 -60.09
N LEU A 674 -7.04 -36.85 -60.99
CA LEU A 674 -5.83 -36.83 -61.75
C LEU A 674 -6.07 -36.03 -63.05
N LEU A 675 -5.14 -35.11 -63.38
CA LEU A 675 -5.24 -34.27 -64.60
C LEU A 675 -4.41 -34.81 -65.76
N THR A 676 -3.45 -35.69 -65.50
CA THR A 676 -2.51 -36.24 -66.50
C THR A 676 -2.90 -37.66 -66.94
N GLY A 677 -2.40 -38.00 -68.08
CA GLY A 677 -2.66 -39.33 -68.73
C GLY A 677 -1.68 -40.41 -68.31
N PRO A 678 -1.90 -41.63 -68.73
CA PRO A 678 -1.03 -42.77 -68.39
C PRO A 678 0.41 -42.54 -68.91
N GLY A 679 1.40 -42.74 -68.02
CA GLY A 679 2.83 -42.57 -68.30
C GLY A 679 3.34 -41.12 -68.24
N GLU A 680 2.52 -40.15 -67.85
CA GLU A 680 2.94 -38.77 -67.59
C GLU A 680 3.05 -38.57 -66.12
N THR A 681 3.92 -37.59 -65.66
CA THR A 681 4.01 -37.19 -64.26
C THR A 681 2.63 -36.95 -63.72
N PRO A 682 2.22 -37.61 -62.64
CA PRO A 682 0.89 -37.44 -62.07
C PRO A 682 0.71 -35.97 -61.55
N VAL A 683 -0.30 -35.26 -62.08
CA VAL A 683 -0.73 -33.95 -61.56
C VAL A 683 -2.12 -34.16 -61.00
N LEU A 684 -2.17 -33.92 -59.64
CA LEU A 684 -3.40 -34.07 -58.88
C LEU A 684 -4.01 -32.70 -58.64
N ALA A 685 -5.33 -32.63 -58.71
CA ALA A 685 -6.07 -31.41 -58.41
C ALA A 685 -7.21 -31.68 -57.44
N PHE A 686 -7.49 -30.70 -56.59
CA PHE A 686 -8.65 -30.71 -55.67
C PHE A 686 -9.04 -29.29 -55.28
N THR A 687 -10.23 -29.13 -54.73
CA THR A 687 -10.75 -27.86 -54.26
C THR A 687 -10.96 -27.93 -52.75
N PRO A 688 -10.14 -27.20 -51.93
CA PRO A 688 -10.36 -27.05 -50.50
C PRO A 688 -11.77 -26.54 -50.19
N GLN A 689 -12.38 -27.01 -49.12
CA GLN A 689 -13.66 -26.51 -48.61
C GLN A 689 -13.45 -25.58 -47.38
N ASP A 690 -12.31 -25.70 -46.71
CA ASP A 690 -11.92 -24.93 -45.54
C ASP A 690 -10.54 -24.30 -45.77
N SER A 691 -10.32 -23.06 -45.27
CA SER A 691 -9.07 -22.29 -45.47
C SER A 691 -7.97 -22.60 -44.43
N ASN A 692 -8.32 -23.20 -43.30
CA ASN A 692 -7.39 -23.44 -42.19
C ASN A 692 -7.10 -24.93 -41.99
N VAL A 693 -7.11 -25.70 -43.10
CA VAL A 693 -6.95 -27.15 -43.11
C VAL A 693 -5.71 -27.53 -43.90
N GLN A 694 -4.97 -28.50 -43.40
CA GLN A 694 -3.89 -29.16 -44.12
C GLN A 694 -4.46 -30.38 -44.85
N TYR A 695 -4.08 -30.53 -46.09
CA TYR A 695 -4.44 -31.66 -46.92
C TYR A 695 -3.22 -32.54 -47.13
N VAL A 696 -3.23 -33.74 -46.50
CA VAL A 696 -2.14 -34.70 -46.61
C VAL A 696 -2.40 -35.56 -47.83
N LEU A 697 -1.50 -35.46 -48.80
CA LEU A 697 -1.54 -36.32 -50.01
C LEU A 697 -0.67 -37.53 -49.75
N THR A 698 -1.25 -38.70 -49.85
CA THR A 698 -0.55 -39.99 -49.76
C THR A 698 -0.54 -40.70 -51.08
N ARG A 699 0.55 -41.36 -51.46
CA ARG A 699 0.71 -42.25 -52.56
C ARG A 699 0.90 -43.69 -52.05
N SER A 700 0.11 -44.64 -52.63
CA SER A 700 0.24 -46.07 -52.33
C SER A 700 0.67 -46.80 -53.55
N VAL A 701 1.75 -47.58 -53.44
CA VAL A 701 2.32 -48.45 -54.42
C VAL A 701 2.48 -49.84 -53.81
N ASP A 702 1.98 -50.86 -54.43
CA ASP A 702 2.00 -52.28 -53.99
C ASP A 702 1.54 -52.51 -52.56
N GLY A 703 0.61 -51.64 -52.10
CA GLY A 703 0.05 -51.70 -50.75
C GLY A 703 0.81 -50.92 -49.69
N GLU A 704 1.98 -50.38 -50.00
CA GLU A 704 2.70 -49.47 -49.12
C GLU A 704 2.32 -48.02 -49.39
N SER A 705 1.93 -47.30 -48.37
CA SER A 705 1.51 -45.89 -48.40
C SER A 705 2.58 -44.96 -47.88
N ALA A 706 2.88 -43.90 -48.61
CA ALA A 706 3.80 -42.84 -48.20
C ALA A 706 3.15 -41.44 -48.32
N GLU A 707 3.40 -40.56 -47.35
CA GLU A 707 3.04 -39.16 -47.44
C GLU A 707 3.94 -38.48 -48.50
N VAL A 708 3.34 -37.89 -49.56
CA VAL A 708 4.10 -37.22 -50.64
C VAL A 708 4.01 -35.70 -50.55
N ALA A 709 2.99 -35.14 -49.96
CA ALA A 709 2.89 -33.70 -49.74
C ALA A 709 1.90 -33.33 -48.62
N VAL A 710 2.15 -32.19 -47.96
CA VAL A 710 1.21 -31.49 -47.07
C VAL A 710 0.86 -30.15 -47.72
N LEU A 711 -0.36 -29.98 -48.16
CA LEU A 711 -0.81 -28.84 -48.96
C LEU A 711 -1.76 -27.98 -48.09
N GLN A 712 -1.65 -26.66 -48.24
CA GLN A 712 -2.58 -25.66 -47.66
C GLN A 712 -3.18 -24.83 -48.79
N GLY A 713 -4.44 -24.43 -48.66
CA GLY A 713 -5.08 -23.58 -49.64
C GLY A 713 -6.29 -22.83 -49.11
N GLU A 714 -6.76 -21.89 -49.88
CA GLU A 714 -7.96 -21.10 -49.61
C GLU A 714 -9.21 -21.89 -50.03
N ALA A 715 -10.26 -21.81 -49.21
CA ALA A 715 -11.56 -22.44 -49.53
C ALA A 715 -12.08 -21.99 -50.91
N GLY A 716 -12.51 -22.96 -51.75
CA GLY A 716 -13.04 -22.72 -53.07
C GLY A 716 -12.01 -22.47 -54.18
N ARG A 717 -10.69 -22.47 -53.85
CA ARG A 717 -9.63 -22.29 -54.86
C ARG A 717 -8.92 -23.60 -55.17
N GLU A 718 -8.95 -24.02 -56.44
CA GLU A 718 -8.32 -25.28 -56.89
C GLU A 718 -6.80 -25.24 -56.62
N ILE A 719 -6.31 -26.32 -55.98
CA ILE A 719 -4.90 -26.62 -55.80
C ILE A 719 -4.50 -27.67 -56.84
N ARG A 720 -3.30 -27.51 -57.41
CA ARG A 720 -2.67 -28.51 -58.31
C ARG A 720 -1.30 -28.85 -57.72
N TYR A 721 -1.02 -30.15 -57.66
CA TYR A 721 0.23 -30.71 -57.21
C TYR A 721 0.79 -31.71 -58.20
N ALA A 722 2.03 -31.58 -58.63
CA ALA A 722 2.71 -32.56 -59.49
C ALA A 722 3.58 -33.45 -58.58
N ASP A 723 3.41 -34.77 -58.72
CA ASP A 723 4.25 -35.75 -58.00
C ASP A 723 5.42 -36.17 -58.89
N ASP A 724 6.48 -35.36 -58.88
CA ASP A 724 7.66 -35.56 -59.71
C ASP A 724 8.49 -36.77 -59.26
N ASP A 725 8.26 -37.28 -58.04
CA ASP A 725 8.96 -38.45 -57.48
C ASP A 725 8.20 -39.79 -57.73
N CYS A 726 7.14 -39.75 -58.53
CA CYS A 726 6.38 -40.96 -58.86
C CYS A 726 7.14 -41.82 -59.85
N ASP A 727 7.32 -43.12 -59.53
CA ASP A 727 7.82 -44.09 -60.48
C ASP A 727 6.78 -44.37 -61.55
N LEU A 728 7.01 -43.83 -62.77
CA LEU A 728 6.06 -43.93 -63.89
C LEU A 728 5.90 -45.34 -64.44
N SER A 729 6.69 -46.28 -63.95
CA SER A 729 6.59 -47.72 -64.34
C SER A 729 5.64 -48.53 -63.46
N GLN A 730 5.22 -47.99 -62.36
CA GLN A 730 4.39 -48.69 -61.37
C GLN A 730 2.98 -48.14 -61.28
N LEU A 731 2.04 -49.00 -60.92
CA LEU A 731 0.69 -48.58 -60.56
C LEU A 731 0.67 -47.85 -59.20
N ALA A 732 0.13 -46.65 -59.16
CA ALA A 732 0.02 -45.91 -57.95
C ALA A 732 -1.40 -45.45 -57.67
N SER A 733 -1.82 -45.39 -56.42
CA SER A 733 -3.10 -44.81 -56.06
C SER A 733 -2.81 -43.63 -55.10
N TYR A 734 -3.60 -42.57 -55.24
CA TYR A 734 -3.46 -41.35 -54.42
C TYR A 734 -4.74 -41.18 -53.60
N ALA A 735 -4.52 -40.82 -52.34
CA ALA A 735 -5.56 -40.44 -51.43
C ALA A 735 -5.24 -39.06 -50.79
N LEU A 736 -6.26 -38.31 -50.46
CA LEU A 736 -6.13 -37.00 -49.84
C LEU A 736 -6.89 -37.00 -48.52
N LEU A 737 -6.17 -36.72 -47.44
CA LEU A 737 -6.71 -36.66 -46.08
C LEU A 737 -6.72 -35.20 -45.61
N PRO A 738 -7.88 -34.57 -45.45
CA PRO A 738 -7.97 -33.29 -44.78
C PRO A 738 -7.71 -33.46 -43.27
N ARG A 739 -6.79 -32.70 -42.69
CA ARG A 739 -6.51 -32.72 -41.25
C ARG A 739 -6.51 -31.32 -40.69
N ASN A 740 -7.05 -31.15 -39.47
CA ASN A 740 -6.84 -29.97 -38.67
C ASN A 740 -5.46 -30.10 -38.01
N GLY A 741 -4.55 -29.18 -38.33
CA GLY A 741 -3.17 -29.23 -37.86
C GLY A 741 -3.01 -29.27 -36.33
N LEU A 742 -3.89 -28.60 -35.60
CA LEU A 742 -3.88 -28.57 -34.14
C LEU A 742 -4.33 -29.91 -33.52
N LEU A 743 -5.37 -30.55 -34.09
CA LEU A 743 -5.87 -31.87 -33.65
C LEU A 743 -4.90 -32.98 -34.00
N PHE A 744 -4.30 -32.93 -35.18
CA PHE A 744 -3.30 -33.89 -35.59
C PHE A 744 -2.06 -33.90 -34.69
N ALA A 745 -1.56 -32.73 -34.32
CA ALA A 745 -0.42 -32.59 -33.41
C ALA A 745 -0.64 -33.24 -32.02
N ARG A 746 -1.89 -33.56 -31.68
CA ARG A 746 -2.28 -34.23 -30.43
C ARG A 746 -2.57 -35.72 -30.58
N GLY A 747 -2.37 -36.30 -31.74
CA GLY A 747 -2.70 -37.71 -31.99
C GLY A 747 -4.19 -38.00 -32.05
N GLU A 748 -5.06 -36.98 -32.12
CA GLU A 748 -6.50 -37.14 -32.33
C GLU A 748 -6.79 -37.15 -33.83
N LEU A 749 -6.98 -38.33 -34.39
CA LEU A 749 -7.49 -38.51 -35.75
C LEU A 749 -8.98 -38.09 -35.77
N LEU A 750 -9.25 -36.82 -36.04
CA LEU A 750 -10.51 -36.45 -36.61
C LEU A 750 -10.48 -36.88 -38.10
N ALA A 751 -10.99 -38.06 -38.36
CA ALA A 751 -11.21 -38.56 -39.69
C ALA A 751 -12.19 -37.62 -40.43
N GLY A 752 -11.67 -36.67 -41.16
CA GLY A 752 -12.33 -36.27 -42.37
C GLY A 752 -12.32 -37.52 -43.25
N SER A 753 -13.40 -37.79 -43.91
CA SER A 753 -13.48 -38.97 -44.82
C SER A 753 -12.31 -38.87 -45.80
N VAL A 754 -11.48 -39.92 -45.87
CA VAL A 754 -10.50 -40.07 -46.94
C VAL A 754 -11.24 -39.92 -48.25
N THR A 755 -10.73 -39.13 -49.19
CA THR A 755 -11.29 -39.01 -50.52
C THR A 755 -11.22 -40.37 -51.25
N GLN A 756 -12.10 -40.57 -52.22
CA GLN A 756 -11.96 -41.71 -53.09
C GLN A 756 -10.56 -41.76 -53.72
N ASN A 757 -9.94 -42.94 -53.73
CA ASN A 757 -8.63 -43.11 -54.29
C ASN A 757 -8.63 -42.76 -55.77
N VAL A 758 -7.67 -42.02 -56.23
CA VAL A 758 -7.43 -41.72 -57.63
C VAL A 758 -6.27 -42.59 -58.10
N ALA A 759 -6.48 -43.46 -59.12
CA ALA A 759 -5.47 -44.35 -59.60
C ALA A 759 -4.66 -43.73 -60.77
N TYR A 760 -3.31 -43.79 -60.64
CA TYR A 760 -2.42 -43.57 -61.77
C TYR A 760 -2.07 -44.89 -62.42
N VAL A 761 -2.15 -44.94 -63.77
CA VAL A 761 -1.85 -46.14 -64.57
C VAL A 761 -0.61 -45.86 -65.41
N PRO A 762 0.46 -46.69 -65.34
CA PRO A 762 1.64 -46.57 -66.19
C PRO A 762 1.25 -46.77 -67.69
N GLY A 763 1.91 -45.99 -68.57
CA GLY A 763 1.59 -46.01 -70.00
C GLY A 763 1.80 -47.36 -70.71
N GLY A 764 2.55 -48.33 -70.17
CA GLY A 764 2.75 -49.67 -70.72
C GLY A 764 1.73 -50.72 -70.22
N LEU A 765 0.91 -50.44 -69.21
CA LEU A 765 -0.05 -51.43 -68.62
C LEU A 765 -1.49 -51.39 -69.14
N LEU A 766 -1.79 -50.39 -69.95
CA LEU A 766 -3.14 -50.23 -70.53
C LEU A 766 -3.58 -51.42 -71.40
N ASN A 767 -2.61 -52.24 -71.92
CA ASN A 767 -2.91 -53.40 -72.71
C ASN A 767 -3.21 -54.72 -71.92
N THR A 768 -2.99 -54.69 -70.62
CA THR A 768 -3.10 -55.88 -69.77
C THR A 768 -4.31 -55.83 -68.80
N ILE A 769 -4.95 -54.66 -68.59
CA ILE A 769 -6.02 -54.52 -67.59
C ILE A 769 -7.43 -54.57 -68.14
N MET A 770 -7.59 -54.77 -69.41
CA MET A 770 -8.94 -54.97 -70.02
C MET A 770 -9.57 -56.36 -69.72
N GLY A 771 -9.04 -57.08 -68.81
CA GLY A 771 -9.62 -58.31 -68.40
C GLY A 771 -9.11 -58.63 -66.96
N VAL A 772 -9.90 -58.37 -66.04
CA VAL A 772 -10.23 -59.13 -64.82
C VAL A 772 -10.78 -58.17 -63.66
N GLY A 773 -11.92 -58.39 -63.29
CA GLY A 773 -12.59 -58.66 -62.04
C GLY A 773 -12.39 -57.87 -60.79
N GLU A 774 -13.43 -57.46 -60.23
CA GLU A 774 -13.75 -57.02 -58.82
C GLU A 774 -12.59 -56.70 -57.93
N ALA A 775 -12.47 -55.42 -57.60
CA ALA A 775 -11.59 -54.88 -56.48
C ALA A 775 -12.20 -55.21 -55.13
N GLU A 776 -11.40 -55.78 -54.26
CA GLU A 776 -11.71 -55.88 -52.83
C GLU A 776 -12.01 -54.52 -52.24
N ALA A 777 -12.97 -54.46 -51.32
CA ALA A 777 -13.39 -53.27 -50.62
C ALA A 777 -12.23 -52.78 -49.69
N PRO A 778 -12.04 -51.50 -49.59
CA PRO A 778 -11.03 -50.97 -48.71
C PRO A 778 -11.31 -51.35 -47.23
N PRO A 779 -10.27 -51.53 -46.37
CA PRO A 779 -10.41 -51.89 -44.98
C PRO A 779 -11.30 -50.90 -44.20
N THR A 780 -12.14 -51.44 -43.35
CA THR A 780 -13.03 -50.63 -42.50
C THR A 780 -12.26 -49.84 -41.46
N PRO A 781 -12.82 -48.74 -40.97
CA PRO A 781 -12.16 -47.91 -39.93
C PRO A 781 -11.74 -48.68 -38.67
N ALA A 782 -12.29 -49.87 -38.40
CA ALA A 782 -11.93 -50.75 -37.32
C ALA A 782 -10.59 -51.49 -37.57
N GLU A 783 -10.31 -51.87 -38.82
CA GLU A 783 -9.09 -52.57 -39.19
C GLU A 783 -7.87 -51.66 -39.25
N VAL A 784 -8.06 -50.39 -39.56
CA VAL A 784 -7.00 -49.35 -39.49
C VAL A 784 -6.61 -49.05 -38.02
N GLN A 785 -7.58 -49.08 -37.10
CA GLN A 785 -7.31 -48.89 -35.65
C GLN A 785 -6.55 -50.07 -35.02
N GLU A 786 -6.65 -51.28 -35.56
CA GLU A 786 -5.97 -52.48 -35.04
C GLU A 786 -4.53 -52.57 -35.53
N ALA A 787 -4.23 -52.11 -36.74
CA ALA A 787 -2.87 -52.03 -37.31
C ALA A 787 -2.03 -50.95 -36.61
N ASP A 788 -2.59 -49.76 -36.28
CA ASP A 788 -1.88 -48.71 -35.52
C ASP A 788 -1.66 -49.07 -34.07
N ARG A 789 -2.51 -49.91 -33.43
CA ARG A 789 -2.25 -50.43 -32.09
C ARG A 789 -1.09 -51.43 -32.00
N GLN A 790 -0.82 -52.17 -33.02
CA GLN A 790 0.28 -53.12 -33.05
C GLN A 790 1.65 -52.47 -33.29
N SER A 791 1.72 -51.32 -33.99
CA SER A 791 2.99 -50.60 -34.20
C SER A 791 3.47 -49.72 -33.03
N LEU A 792 2.65 -49.62 -31.95
CA LEU A 792 3.00 -48.87 -30.72
C LEU A 792 3.57 -49.76 -29.61
N PHE A 793 3.72 -51.10 -29.86
CA PHE A 793 4.20 -52.04 -28.84
C PHE A 793 5.39 -52.93 -29.33
N ASP A 794 6.08 -52.57 -30.47
CA ASP A 794 7.35 -53.11 -30.86
C ASP A 794 8.45 -51.99 -30.92
#